data_fb5cbceadb23f5e206dce3fcee2dfa4e
#
_entry.id   fb5cbceadb23f5e206dce3fcee2dfa4e
#
_cell.length_a   1.000
_cell.length_b   1.000
_cell.length_c   1.000
_cell.angle_alpha   90.00
_cell.angle_beta   90.00
_cell.angle_gamma   90.00
#
_symmetry.space_group_name_H-M   'P 1'
#
loop_
_entity.id
_entity.type
_entity.pdbx_description
1 polymer ?
#
loop_
_entity_poly.entity_id
_entity_poly.type
_entity_poly.pdbx_seq_one_letter_code
_entity_poly.pdbx_strand_id
1 'polypeptide(L)'
;MKLKTIGVTVCLLLCSLVSLAQVWQYVDPRIGSEGVGRTFPGPSMPFGMCKPGPDCTVKPNAGWAPMPEVVTGFSQTHVSGTGGGQKYGNILIQPILWSEECGVRSEMTQTRLNEDFSLGYYATTFENGIRTEITASERCAFYRIHYPHSSLYTPHSSNSLLIDATHYLGKNPLPDLREQQQFVGAEVEVVNDHEVRGFSRVRGGWNNGDAYTVYFCLMSDKAFIQKGANTFVFNDTLLNIKVGISYVSTQQAKRNIPDCDFDTQLNKVRETWEQQLCKFQIKGTEKDKRMFYTALYHTLIMPVDKSGENPKWRETPYYDDYYAIWDTYRSSSPLITLLDEKREAEIVNSLLNIYKREGYMPDARSGDCNGRTQGGSNAEVVIADAFVKGVGRGARSEECGVRIDYDYALEAMLKDAEVDPGADHEKHGRGGLNEYLTYGYIPYGIDRAGTRTIEYAYNDYCIAEVAKGLGRTDVYERYLKQSENWKNLWRADYEWDDVKGYIMPRDAEGRWLDSVPWGKSKVFHPQIPYTPVTKVAPWYLPWWSTFFYEALSAEYSLSIPHDVPGLIAACGGEETFRKRLDMFFERKRYNVGNEPSFLTPCLYHWIGRPDLTSDRVRQIISDNYTDQPDGLPGNDDSGAMSSWLAFHMLGLYPNAGQSYYLLHAPLIPEWTLKLCNGNTLKGVLKGKGTHFEKVTFNGQELKDARIEHADLMQGGELAFYVSAARKAKAGEAFPRWEQSIPTLGINEEP
;
A
#
# COMPACT_ATOMS: atom_id res chain seq x y z
N MET A 1 8.18 4.52 75.00
CA MET A 1 8.12 5.30 73.77
C MET A 1 9.23 4.79 72.85
N LYS A 2 8.89 3.87 71.90
CA LYS A 2 9.86 3.29 70.92
C LYS A 2 9.56 3.86 69.56
N LEU A 3 10.48 4.66 69.03
CA LEU A 3 10.47 5.10 67.64
C LEU A 3 10.76 3.88 66.75
N LYS A 4 9.89 3.60 65.84
CA LYS A 4 10.14 2.68 64.72
C LYS A 4 10.76 3.45 63.57
N THR A 5 12.00 3.14 63.23
CA THR A 5 12.69 3.59 62.04
C THR A 5 12.16 2.81 60.83
N ILE A 6 11.53 3.49 59.89
CA ILE A 6 11.12 2.93 58.64
C ILE A 6 12.31 3.04 57.68
N GLY A 7 12.93 1.89 57.39
CA GLY A 7 13.95 1.78 56.35
C GLY A 7 13.29 1.78 54.98
N VAL A 8 13.55 2.82 54.20
CA VAL A 8 13.22 2.85 52.78
C VAL A 8 14.30 2.07 52.05
N THR A 9 13.98 0.82 51.66
CA THR A 9 14.81 0.03 50.75
C THR A 9 14.59 0.57 49.34
N VAL A 10 15.52 1.39 48.84
CA VAL A 10 15.58 1.76 47.43
C VAL A 10 16.07 0.52 46.67
N CYS A 11 15.14 -0.18 46.03
CA CYS A 11 15.44 -1.19 45.02
C CYS A 11 15.98 -0.47 43.78
N LEU A 12 17.29 -0.37 43.67
CA LEU A 12 17.99 -0.07 42.43
C LEU A 12 17.80 -1.27 41.50
N LEU A 13 16.78 -1.24 40.68
CA LEU A 13 16.68 -2.05 39.48
C LEU A 13 17.79 -1.57 38.55
N LEU A 14 18.92 -2.24 38.59
CA LEU A 14 19.89 -2.27 37.52
C LEU A 14 19.19 -2.96 36.32
N CYS A 15 18.46 -2.19 35.53
CA CYS A 15 18.21 -2.54 34.17
C CYS A 15 19.56 -2.68 33.47
N SER A 16 20.02 -3.89 33.27
CA SER A 16 21.06 -4.16 32.32
C SER A 16 20.58 -3.67 30.97
N LEU A 17 21.01 -2.46 30.59
CA LEU A 17 20.95 -1.94 29.25
C LEU A 17 21.87 -2.83 28.38
N VAL A 18 21.39 -4.00 28.00
CA VAL A 18 21.79 -4.57 26.72
C VAL A 18 21.20 -3.56 25.73
N SER A 19 22.04 -2.75 25.14
CA SER A 19 21.68 -1.94 23.97
C SER A 19 21.27 -2.92 22.89
N LEU A 20 20.00 -3.32 22.89
CA LEU A 20 19.38 -3.94 21.73
C LEU A 20 19.52 -2.88 20.63
N ALA A 21 20.22 -3.23 19.55
CA ALA A 21 20.34 -2.35 18.41
C ALA A 21 18.93 -1.88 18.01
N GLN A 22 18.74 -0.57 17.95
CA GLN A 22 17.44 0.01 17.58
C GLN A 22 17.12 -0.44 16.15
N VAL A 23 15.98 -1.08 15.96
CA VAL A 23 15.64 -1.72 14.67
C VAL A 23 15.38 -0.71 13.55
N TRP A 24 15.01 0.54 13.88
CA TRP A 24 14.86 1.60 12.89
C TRP A 24 16.13 1.85 12.05
N GLN A 25 17.32 1.48 12.57
CA GLN A 25 18.60 1.64 11.87
C GLN A 25 18.74 0.70 10.65
N TYR A 26 17.93 -0.35 10.59
CA TYR A 26 17.89 -1.26 9.44
C TYR A 26 17.03 -0.75 8.29
N VAL A 27 16.20 0.28 8.50
CA VAL A 27 15.37 0.84 7.44
C VAL A 27 16.24 1.65 6.47
N ASP A 28 16.25 1.25 5.21
CA ASP A 28 16.79 2.05 4.11
C ASP A 28 15.64 2.55 3.23
N PRO A 29 15.21 3.80 3.37
CA PRO A 29 14.08 4.34 2.62
C PRO A 29 14.33 4.40 1.09
N ARG A 30 15.55 4.12 0.63
CA ARG A 30 15.86 4.06 -0.80
C ARG A 30 15.46 2.76 -1.46
N ILE A 31 15.26 1.66 -0.74
CA ILE A 31 14.84 0.40 -1.37
C ILE A 31 13.54 0.64 -2.14
N GLY A 32 13.52 0.34 -3.44
CA GLY A 32 12.40 0.56 -4.33
C GLY A 32 12.24 2.01 -4.84
N SER A 33 13.09 2.96 -4.45
CA SER A 33 13.02 4.33 -4.95
C SER A 33 13.56 4.48 -6.38
N GLU A 34 14.38 3.55 -6.83
CA GLU A 34 14.84 3.44 -8.21
C GLU A 34 14.11 2.31 -8.95
N GLY A 35 14.30 2.26 -10.26
CA GLY A 35 13.65 1.24 -11.09
C GLY A 35 12.14 1.41 -11.14
N VAL A 36 11.41 0.36 -10.80
CA VAL A 36 9.94 0.29 -10.92
C VAL A 36 9.18 0.47 -9.60
N GLY A 37 9.85 0.39 -8.44
CA GLY A 37 9.21 0.40 -7.12
C GLY A 37 8.53 1.72 -6.75
N ARG A 38 9.09 2.85 -7.15
CA ARG A 38 8.55 4.21 -6.98
C ARG A 38 8.30 4.63 -5.52
N THR A 39 9.02 4.04 -4.57
CA THR A 39 8.91 4.39 -3.16
C THR A 39 9.46 5.80 -2.89
N PHE A 40 8.91 6.46 -1.89
CA PHE A 40 9.35 7.79 -1.45
C PHE A 40 10.52 7.67 -0.47
N PRO A 41 11.72 8.19 -0.83
CA PRO A 41 12.90 8.06 0.03
C PRO A 41 13.06 9.16 1.07
N GLY A 42 12.20 10.18 1.08
CA GLY A 42 12.25 11.28 2.04
C GLY A 42 11.70 10.94 3.42
N PRO A 43 11.82 11.85 4.40
CA PRO A 43 11.32 11.62 5.74
C PRO A 43 9.80 11.57 5.80
N SER A 44 9.26 10.62 6.57
CA SER A 44 7.84 10.47 6.85
C SER A 44 7.62 9.92 8.25
N MET A 45 6.52 10.32 8.88
CA MET A 45 5.96 9.63 10.05
C MET A 45 5.09 8.44 9.61
N PRO A 46 4.83 7.45 10.47
CA PRO A 46 3.82 6.44 10.17
C PRO A 46 2.49 7.12 9.84
N PHE A 47 1.92 6.79 8.67
CA PHE A 47 0.67 7.38 8.16
C PHE A 47 0.68 8.91 8.08
N GLY A 48 1.87 9.54 8.02
CA GLY A 48 2.05 10.98 8.04
C GLY A 48 1.56 11.68 6.77
N MET A 49 0.85 12.80 6.94
CA MET A 49 0.34 13.62 5.85
C MET A 49 1.45 14.44 5.17
N CYS A 50 2.43 14.90 5.95
CA CYS A 50 3.57 15.66 5.45
C CYS A 50 4.71 14.70 5.08
N LYS A 51 5.11 14.73 3.82
CA LYS A 51 6.20 13.94 3.23
C LYS A 51 7.13 14.87 2.45
N PRO A 52 7.97 15.65 3.15
CA PRO A 52 8.86 16.60 2.48
C PRO A 52 10.03 15.88 1.80
N GLY A 53 10.34 16.28 0.58
CA GLY A 53 11.44 15.67 -0.17
C GLY A 53 11.81 16.44 -1.41
N PRO A 54 12.93 16.05 -2.06
CA PRO A 54 13.39 16.69 -3.27
C PRO A 54 12.53 16.35 -4.47
N ASP A 55 12.26 17.36 -5.30
CA ASP A 55 11.68 17.24 -6.63
C ASP A 55 12.75 17.42 -7.69
N CYS A 56 12.90 16.43 -8.56
CA CYS A 56 13.86 16.44 -9.65
C CYS A 56 13.23 16.89 -10.97
N THR A 57 14.06 17.26 -11.95
CA THR A 57 13.60 17.68 -13.29
C THR A 57 12.98 16.53 -14.06
N VAL A 58 13.52 15.32 -13.97
CA VAL A 58 12.83 14.08 -14.31
C VAL A 58 11.92 13.76 -13.14
N LYS A 59 10.62 13.82 -13.34
CA LYS A 59 9.63 13.79 -12.27
C LYS A 59 9.06 12.37 -12.09
N PRO A 60 9.71 11.48 -11.31
CA PRO A 60 9.06 10.23 -10.89
C PRO A 60 7.89 10.52 -9.94
N ASN A 61 7.04 9.54 -9.70
CA ASN A 61 5.83 9.71 -8.87
C ASN A 61 6.14 10.25 -7.47
N ALA A 62 7.25 9.83 -6.90
CA ALA A 62 7.73 10.25 -5.59
C ALA A 62 8.62 11.53 -5.63
N GLY A 63 8.71 12.22 -6.75
CA GLY A 63 9.48 13.47 -6.92
C GLY A 63 10.99 13.29 -7.07
N TRP A 64 11.60 12.41 -6.30
CA TRP A 64 13.04 12.16 -6.29
C TRP A 64 13.50 11.26 -7.44
N ALA A 65 14.66 11.56 -8.00
CA ALA A 65 15.39 10.70 -8.93
C ALA A 65 16.87 10.62 -8.52
N PRO A 66 17.58 9.51 -8.82
CA PRO A 66 18.98 9.34 -8.43
C PRO A 66 19.91 10.34 -9.10
N MET A 67 21.06 10.61 -8.47
CA MET A 67 22.11 11.41 -9.10
C MET A 67 22.58 10.75 -10.42
N PRO A 68 22.92 11.53 -11.45
CA PRO A 68 23.24 12.96 -11.43
C PRO A 68 22.04 13.90 -11.68
N GLU A 69 20.79 13.41 -11.60
CA GLU A 69 19.63 14.26 -11.87
C GLU A 69 19.59 15.48 -10.93
N VAL A 70 19.18 16.64 -11.44
CA VAL A 70 19.19 17.90 -10.71
C VAL A 70 17.87 18.11 -9.95
N VAL A 71 17.96 18.81 -8.81
CA VAL A 71 16.83 19.14 -7.94
C VAL A 71 16.28 20.53 -8.26
N THR A 72 14.97 20.65 -8.35
CA THR A 72 14.28 21.95 -8.49
C THR A 72 13.96 22.58 -7.13
N GLY A 73 13.86 21.79 -6.09
CA GLY A 73 13.59 22.21 -4.71
C GLY A 73 12.99 21.08 -3.90
N PHE A 74 12.36 21.41 -2.78
CA PHE A 74 11.78 20.47 -1.82
C PHE A 74 10.30 20.76 -1.61
N SER A 75 9.41 19.88 -2.09
CA SER A 75 7.98 20.05 -1.84
C SER A 75 7.51 19.28 -0.60
N GLN A 76 6.28 19.58 -0.11
CA GLN A 76 5.82 19.12 1.21
C GLN A 76 4.98 17.86 1.14
N THR A 77 4.53 17.48 -0.05
CA THR A 77 3.55 16.40 -0.24
C THR A 77 3.99 15.44 -1.33
N HIS A 78 4.10 14.16 -0.99
CA HIS A 78 4.46 13.09 -1.92
C HIS A 78 3.63 11.84 -1.65
N VAL A 79 3.58 10.95 -2.65
CA VAL A 79 3.08 9.59 -2.54
C VAL A 79 4.22 8.59 -2.52
N SER A 80 3.97 7.38 -2.07
CA SER A 80 4.96 6.30 -2.07
C SER A 80 4.43 5.08 -2.81
N GLY A 81 5.23 4.57 -3.75
CA GLY A 81 5.01 3.30 -4.42
C GLY A 81 3.86 3.25 -5.43
N THR A 82 3.22 4.37 -5.74
CA THR A 82 2.02 4.34 -6.59
C THR A 82 2.33 4.24 -8.08
N GLY A 83 1.52 3.49 -8.81
CA GLY A 83 1.48 3.48 -10.27
C GLY A 83 0.97 4.80 -10.87
N GLY A 84 0.82 4.84 -12.19
CA GLY A 84 0.27 5.98 -12.91
C GLY A 84 1.17 7.21 -13.01
N GLY A 85 0.59 8.39 -13.20
CA GLY A 85 1.30 9.67 -13.34
C GLY A 85 1.68 10.31 -12.00
N GLN A 86 2.53 11.33 -12.07
CA GLN A 86 2.99 12.08 -10.90
C GLN A 86 1.83 12.84 -10.23
N LYS A 87 1.92 13.01 -8.91
CA LYS A 87 0.89 13.66 -8.09
C LYS A 87 1.49 14.48 -6.97
N TYR A 88 0.69 15.40 -6.42
CA TYR A 88 1.11 16.28 -5.35
C TYR A 88 2.33 17.14 -5.69
N GLY A 89 3.34 17.21 -4.84
CA GLY A 89 4.47 18.13 -5.01
C GLY A 89 4.10 19.57 -4.68
N ASN A 90 3.16 19.78 -3.76
CA ASN A 90 2.67 21.11 -3.45
C ASN A 90 3.65 21.86 -2.52
N ILE A 91 3.82 23.16 -2.80
CA ILE A 91 4.60 24.11 -2.00
C ILE A 91 6.07 23.76 -1.98
N LEU A 92 6.77 24.21 -3.01
CA LEU A 92 8.22 24.01 -3.16
C LEU A 92 9.00 25.05 -2.34
N ILE A 93 9.97 24.57 -1.60
CA ILE A 93 10.96 25.37 -0.89
C ILE A 93 12.31 25.17 -1.59
N GLN A 94 12.96 26.27 -2.00
CA GLN A 94 14.27 26.20 -2.64
C GLN A 94 15.26 27.15 -1.96
N PRO A 95 16.27 26.64 -1.24
CA PRO A 95 17.41 27.44 -0.78
C PRO A 95 18.27 27.87 -1.97
N ILE A 96 18.55 29.15 -2.10
CA ILE A 96 19.31 29.72 -3.20
C ILE A 96 20.32 30.79 -2.74
N LEU A 97 21.30 31.07 -3.57
CA LEU A 97 22.13 32.28 -3.47
C LEU A 97 21.59 33.30 -4.49
N TRP A 98 20.91 34.32 -3.99
CA TRP A 98 20.27 35.33 -4.84
C TRP A 98 21.19 36.48 -5.13
N SER A 99 21.18 37.01 -6.39
CA SER A 99 21.85 38.24 -6.75
C SER A 99 20.92 39.12 -7.61
N GLU A 100 21.05 40.45 -7.50
CA GLU A 100 20.24 41.40 -8.27
C GLU A 100 20.52 41.27 -9.80
N GLU A 101 21.74 40.86 -10.18
CA GLU A 101 22.16 40.70 -11.58
C GLU A 101 21.54 39.49 -12.27
N CYS A 102 21.23 38.42 -11.52
CA CYS A 102 20.73 37.18 -12.10
C CYS A 102 19.19 37.12 -12.22
N GLY A 103 18.45 37.99 -11.50
CA GLY A 103 17.01 37.94 -11.41
C GLY A 103 16.52 36.61 -10.87
N VAL A 104 15.24 36.55 -10.40
CA VAL A 104 14.63 35.28 -9.98
C VAL A 104 14.11 34.53 -11.21
N ARG A 105 14.77 33.45 -11.60
CA ARG A 105 14.20 32.49 -12.56
C ARG A 105 13.49 31.42 -11.73
N SER A 106 12.23 31.22 -11.97
CA SER A 106 11.36 30.22 -11.30
C SER A 106 11.76 28.75 -11.58
N GLU A 107 12.82 28.51 -12.32
CA GLU A 107 13.30 27.20 -12.73
C GLU A 107 14.81 27.00 -12.45
N MET A 108 15.27 27.51 -11.30
CA MET A 108 16.67 27.26 -10.91
C MET A 108 16.81 25.82 -10.45
N THR A 109 17.54 25.03 -11.20
CA THR A 109 17.94 23.67 -10.83
C THR A 109 19.25 23.69 -10.07
N GLN A 110 19.46 22.72 -9.17
CA GLN A 110 20.66 22.59 -8.36
C GLN A 110 21.23 21.18 -8.51
N THR A 111 22.53 21.12 -8.83
CA THR A 111 23.29 19.87 -8.92
C THR A 111 23.70 19.42 -7.52
N ARG A 112 23.40 18.16 -7.19
CA ARG A 112 23.78 17.52 -5.93
C ARG A 112 25.21 17.01 -6.00
N LEU A 113 26.00 17.23 -4.93
CA LEU A 113 27.31 16.62 -4.73
C LEU A 113 27.20 15.29 -3.96
N ASN A 114 26.28 15.23 -3.01
CA ASN A 114 26.02 14.05 -2.20
C ASN A 114 24.59 14.07 -1.64
N GLU A 115 24.16 12.91 -1.13
CA GLU A 115 22.89 12.75 -0.42
C GLU A 115 23.07 11.80 0.76
N ASP A 116 22.40 12.10 1.87
CA ASP A 116 22.34 11.26 3.06
C ASP A 116 20.90 10.88 3.33
N PHE A 117 20.64 9.57 3.45
CA PHE A 117 19.32 9.02 3.75
C PHE A 117 19.37 8.19 5.03
N SER A 118 18.41 8.39 5.88
CA SER A 118 18.11 7.46 6.96
C SER A 118 16.63 7.61 7.36
N LEU A 119 16.13 6.70 8.16
CA LEU A 119 14.75 6.79 8.62
C LEU A 119 14.46 8.15 9.25
N GLY A 120 13.45 8.85 8.69
CA GLY A 120 13.02 10.18 9.14
C GLY A 120 13.97 11.33 8.80
N TYR A 121 14.98 11.11 7.98
CA TYR A 121 15.98 12.11 7.63
C TYR A 121 16.44 12.02 6.17
N TYR A 122 16.54 13.17 5.56
CA TYR A 122 17.18 13.39 4.26
C TYR A 122 18.11 14.59 4.32
N ALA A 123 19.25 14.52 3.67
CA ALA A 123 20.10 15.69 3.46
C ALA A 123 20.82 15.65 2.12
N THR A 124 21.14 16.84 1.58
CA THR A 124 21.94 16.98 0.37
C THR A 124 22.82 18.22 0.45
N THR A 125 23.97 18.16 -0.21
CA THR A 125 24.84 19.32 -0.43
C THR A 125 24.89 19.59 -1.93
N PHE A 126 24.67 20.85 -2.31
CA PHE A 126 24.70 21.30 -3.70
C PHE A 126 26.08 21.86 -4.10
N GLU A 127 26.35 21.93 -5.40
CA GLU A 127 27.62 22.49 -5.95
C GLU A 127 27.87 23.93 -5.51
N ASN A 128 26.81 24.71 -5.25
CA ASN A 128 26.92 26.07 -4.72
C ASN A 128 27.24 26.12 -3.23
N GLY A 129 27.49 24.98 -2.58
CA GLY A 129 27.87 24.87 -1.16
C GLY A 129 26.71 24.91 -0.18
N ILE A 130 25.46 25.07 -0.61
CA ILE A 130 24.30 25.01 0.27
C ILE A 130 24.09 23.54 0.70
N ARG A 131 23.96 23.29 2.01
CA ARG A 131 23.52 22.00 2.57
C ARG A 131 22.13 22.14 3.15
N THR A 132 21.23 21.27 2.77
CA THR A 132 19.86 21.22 3.27
C THR A 132 19.61 19.87 3.96
N GLU A 133 19.12 19.92 5.19
CA GLU A 133 18.70 18.77 5.99
C GLU A 133 17.21 18.86 6.23
N ILE A 134 16.50 17.72 6.17
CA ILE A 134 15.03 17.64 6.26
C ILE A 134 14.62 16.53 7.20
N THR A 135 13.67 16.82 8.08
CA THR A 135 12.88 15.84 8.84
C THR A 135 11.41 16.25 8.84
N ALA A 136 10.53 15.40 9.37
CA ALA A 136 9.09 15.65 9.34
C ALA A 136 8.41 15.30 10.65
N SER A 137 7.29 15.95 10.93
CA SER A 137 6.23 15.43 11.80
C SER A 137 5.07 14.93 10.95
N GLU A 138 3.97 14.53 11.55
CA GLU A 138 2.76 14.08 10.86
C GLU A 138 2.23 15.12 9.85
N ARG A 139 2.42 16.43 10.16
CA ARG A 139 1.81 17.54 9.42
C ARG A 139 2.74 18.74 9.20
N CYS A 140 4.03 18.59 9.48
CA CYS A 140 4.99 19.68 9.37
C CYS A 140 6.35 19.18 8.93
N ALA A 141 6.95 19.86 7.96
CA ALA A 141 8.33 19.67 7.55
C ALA A 141 9.26 20.58 8.37
N PHE A 142 10.43 20.08 8.68
CA PHE A 142 11.51 20.79 9.35
C PHE A 142 12.73 20.82 8.45
N TYR A 143 13.28 22.01 8.25
CA TYR A 143 14.49 22.21 7.46
C TYR A 143 15.56 22.86 8.31
N ARG A 144 16.80 22.39 8.13
CA ARG A 144 18.02 23.05 8.60
C ARG A 144 18.91 23.29 7.40
N ILE A 145 19.15 24.56 7.08
CA ILE A 145 19.83 24.99 5.86
C ILE A 145 21.12 25.71 6.24
N HIS A 146 22.24 25.21 5.73
CA HIS A 146 23.56 25.79 5.88
C HIS A 146 23.95 26.46 4.59
N TYR A 147 24.15 27.75 4.62
CA TYR A 147 24.68 28.52 3.51
C TYR A 147 26.19 28.65 3.62
N PRO A 148 26.91 28.65 2.50
CA PRO A 148 28.36 28.87 2.51
C PRO A 148 28.70 30.30 2.95
N HIS A 149 29.91 30.50 3.50
CA HIS A 149 30.37 31.84 3.86
C HIS A 149 30.57 32.70 2.58
N SER A 150 30.12 33.94 2.62
CA SER A 150 30.08 34.89 1.48
C SER A 150 31.43 35.16 0.81
N SER A 151 32.56 34.79 1.44
CA SER A 151 33.91 34.96 0.86
C SER A 151 34.22 34.01 -0.30
N LEU A 152 33.38 33.01 -0.57
CA LEU A 152 33.60 32.01 -1.61
C LEU A 152 32.80 32.27 -2.90
N TYR A 153 31.85 33.22 -2.89
CA TYR A 153 30.96 33.50 -4.01
C TYR A 153 30.96 34.97 -4.42
N THR A 154 30.29 35.28 -5.54
CA THR A 154 30.28 36.63 -6.10
C THR A 154 29.90 37.68 -5.05
N PRO A 155 30.55 38.86 -5.04
CA PRO A 155 30.46 39.89 -3.98
C PRO A 155 29.04 40.45 -3.69
N HIS A 156 28.02 40.02 -4.46
CA HIS A 156 26.65 40.54 -4.39
C HIS A 156 25.60 39.46 -4.17
N SER A 157 25.99 38.22 -3.77
CA SER A 157 25.03 37.16 -3.51
C SER A 157 24.55 37.16 -2.03
N SER A 158 23.24 36.93 -1.84
CA SER A 158 22.60 36.88 -0.52
C SER A 158 21.97 35.49 -0.27
N ASN A 159 22.09 34.99 0.96
CA ASN A 159 21.45 33.76 1.41
C ASN A 159 19.93 33.92 1.30
N SER A 160 19.27 33.07 0.57
CA SER A 160 17.86 33.30 0.24
C SER A 160 17.06 32.01 0.16
N LEU A 161 15.76 32.14 0.35
CA LEU A 161 14.78 31.09 0.20
C LEU A 161 13.75 31.50 -0.83
N LEU A 162 13.52 30.66 -1.82
CA LEU A 162 12.41 30.79 -2.75
C LEU A 162 11.25 29.90 -2.26
N ILE A 163 10.03 30.43 -2.22
CA ILE A 163 8.80 29.70 -1.95
C ILE A 163 7.94 29.70 -3.22
N ASP A 164 7.76 28.53 -3.84
CA ASP A 164 6.90 28.38 -5.01
C ASP A 164 5.65 27.58 -4.68
N ALA A 165 4.55 28.30 -4.39
CA ALA A 165 3.23 27.71 -4.16
C ALA A 165 2.52 27.30 -5.47
N THR A 166 3.08 27.62 -6.64
CA THR A 166 2.54 27.21 -7.94
C THR A 166 3.07 25.87 -8.41
N HIS A 167 4.10 25.34 -7.70
CA HIS A 167 4.71 24.06 -8.03
C HIS A 167 3.78 22.87 -7.75
N TYR A 168 3.81 21.88 -8.63
CA TYR A 168 3.19 20.56 -8.49
C TYR A 168 3.80 19.57 -9.48
N LEU A 169 3.81 18.29 -9.15
CA LEU A 169 4.48 17.26 -9.95
C LEU A 169 3.68 16.86 -11.19
N GLY A 170 2.36 16.76 -11.10
CA GLY A 170 1.50 16.21 -12.13
C GLY A 170 1.19 17.14 -13.31
N LYS A 171 2.07 18.08 -13.67
CA LYS A 171 1.86 19.01 -14.78
C LYS A 171 1.84 18.32 -16.14
N ASN A 172 2.74 17.37 -16.37
CA ASN A 172 2.84 16.58 -17.59
C ASN A 172 3.13 15.12 -17.23
N PRO A 173 2.14 14.39 -16.69
CA PRO A 173 2.37 13.03 -16.24
C PRO A 173 2.60 12.08 -17.40
N LEU A 174 3.61 11.23 -17.28
CA LEU A 174 3.85 10.13 -18.19
C LEU A 174 3.55 8.80 -17.47
N PRO A 175 3.00 7.82 -18.13
CA PRO A 175 2.71 7.77 -19.58
C PRO A 175 1.32 8.29 -19.98
N ASP A 176 0.48 8.73 -19.05
CA ASP A 176 -0.92 9.04 -19.33
C ASP A 176 -1.32 10.48 -18.98
N LEU A 177 -1.49 11.30 -20.04
CA LEU A 177 -1.94 12.69 -19.90
C LEU A 177 -3.36 12.84 -19.29
N ARG A 178 -4.16 11.78 -19.24
CA ARG A 178 -5.48 11.83 -18.58
C ARG A 178 -5.35 11.97 -17.06
N GLU A 179 -4.18 11.66 -16.53
CA GLU A 179 -3.84 11.87 -15.12
C GLU A 179 -3.25 13.26 -14.85
N GLN A 180 -3.31 14.14 -15.84
CA GLN A 180 -2.76 15.49 -15.70
C GLN A 180 -3.45 16.25 -14.58
N GLN A 181 -2.62 16.80 -13.69
CA GLN A 181 -3.07 17.80 -12.76
C GLN A 181 -3.10 19.19 -13.43
N GLN A 182 -4.02 20.01 -12.99
CA GLN A 182 -4.20 21.37 -13.49
C GLN A 182 -4.06 22.36 -12.33
N PHE A 183 -3.24 23.38 -12.54
CA PHE A 183 -3.13 24.50 -11.62
C PHE A 183 -4.45 25.28 -11.55
N VAL A 184 -4.90 25.60 -10.34
CA VAL A 184 -6.13 26.37 -10.10
C VAL A 184 -5.82 27.72 -9.46
N GLY A 185 -4.86 27.78 -8.54
CA GLY A 185 -4.46 29.01 -7.89
C GLY A 185 -3.45 28.81 -6.79
N ALA A 186 -2.75 29.86 -6.43
CA ALA A 186 -1.80 29.86 -5.31
C ALA A 186 -1.71 31.27 -4.73
N GLU A 187 -1.31 31.34 -3.47
CA GLU A 187 -1.05 32.60 -2.77
C GLU A 187 0.14 32.44 -1.84
N VAL A 188 0.94 33.49 -1.73
CA VAL A 188 2.03 33.63 -0.75
C VAL A 188 1.87 34.98 -0.09
N GLU A 189 1.60 35.00 1.24
CA GLU A 189 1.38 36.17 2.04
C GLU A 189 2.45 36.28 3.14
N VAL A 190 3.09 37.42 3.27
CA VAL A 190 4.01 37.74 4.37
C VAL A 190 3.21 38.29 5.54
N VAL A 191 3.24 37.58 6.65
CA VAL A 191 2.56 38.03 7.89
C VAL A 191 3.46 38.95 8.73
N ASN A 192 4.74 38.58 8.82
CA ASN A 192 5.80 39.36 9.47
C ASN A 192 7.17 38.86 8.98
N ASP A 193 8.25 39.36 9.51
CA ASP A 193 9.62 39.02 9.13
C ASP A 193 10.09 37.60 9.54
N HIS A 194 9.23 36.79 10.15
CA HIS A 194 9.46 35.39 10.53
C HIS A 194 8.37 34.44 10.02
N GLU A 195 7.29 34.94 9.44
CA GLU A 195 6.12 34.14 9.10
C GLU A 195 5.60 34.43 7.68
N VAL A 196 5.50 33.37 6.88
CA VAL A 196 4.87 33.37 5.56
C VAL A 196 3.75 32.34 5.52
N ARG A 197 2.61 32.70 4.95
CA ARG A 197 1.44 31.80 4.76
C ARG A 197 1.01 31.77 3.30
N GLY A 198 0.17 30.82 2.98
CA GLY A 198 -0.42 30.75 1.66
C GLY A 198 -1.08 29.42 1.38
N PHE A 199 -1.30 29.19 0.10
CA PHE A 199 -1.88 27.94 -0.36
C PHE A 199 -1.41 27.60 -1.79
N SER A 200 -1.50 26.30 -2.11
CA SER A 200 -1.42 25.75 -3.46
C SER A 200 -2.71 24.99 -3.74
N ARG A 201 -3.36 25.29 -4.88
CA ARG A 201 -4.62 24.64 -5.28
C ARG A 201 -4.49 24.05 -6.67
N VAL A 202 -4.70 22.75 -6.77
CA VAL A 202 -4.65 21.97 -8.01
C VAL A 202 -5.89 21.07 -8.11
N ARG A 203 -6.22 20.63 -9.33
CA ARG A 203 -7.30 19.66 -9.57
C ARG A 203 -6.84 18.57 -10.50
N GLY A 204 -7.62 17.51 -10.61
CA GLY A 204 -7.32 16.37 -11.45
C GLY A 204 -6.28 15.47 -10.84
N GLY A 205 -5.52 14.82 -11.67
CA GLY A 205 -4.63 13.74 -11.27
C GLY A 205 -5.28 12.38 -11.46
N TRP A 206 -4.71 11.38 -10.85
CA TRP A 206 -5.13 10.00 -11.03
C TRP A 206 -6.62 9.74 -10.75
N ASN A 207 -7.22 10.43 -9.79
CA ASN A 207 -8.63 10.28 -9.42
C ASN A 207 -9.61 11.12 -10.29
N ASN A 208 -9.13 11.98 -11.19
CA ASN A 208 -9.95 12.96 -11.91
C ASN A 208 -10.81 13.83 -10.99
N GLY A 209 -10.31 14.13 -9.78
CA GLY A 209 -11.07 14.78 -8.72
C GLY A 209 -11.26 16.27 -8.88
N ASP A 210 -12.07 16.80 -7.97
CA ASP A 210 -12.22 18.23 -7.75
C ASP A 210 -10.89 18.88 -7.32
N ALA A 211 -10.87 20.20 -7.31
CA ALA A 211 -9.72 20.92 -6.81
C ALA A 211 -9.57 20.74 -5.30
N TYR A 212 -8.40 20.30 -4.87
CA TYR A 212 -7.98 20.28 -3.47
C TYR A 212 -6.98 21.42 -3.20
N THR A 213 -6.91 21.85 -1.94
CA THR A 213 -6.05 22.95 -1.53
C THR A 213 -5.12 22.49 -0.41
N VAL A 214 -3.83 22.70 -0.60
CA VAL A 214 -2.83 22.55 0.48
C VAL A 214 -2.49 23.95 0.96
N TYR A 215 -2.90 24.26 2.19
CA TYR A 215 -2.52 25.49 2.89
C TYR A 215 -1.20 25.25 3.62
N PHE A 216 -0.39 26.30 3.76
CA PHE A 216 0.84 26.25 4.51
C PHE A 216 1.04 27.45 5.44
N CYS A 217 1.87 27.23 6.46
CA CYS A 217 2.47 28.26 7.28
C CYS A 217 3.96 27.93 7.44
N LEU A 218 4.81 28.81 6.94
CA LEU A 218 6.24 28.74 7.14
C LEU A 218 6.65 29.65 8.28
N MET A 219 7.40 29.10 9.25
CA MET A 219 8.00 29.83 10.36
C MET A 219 9.53 29.74 10.27
N SER A 220 10.21 30.88 10.35
CA SER A 220 11.67 30.99 10.34
C SER A 220 12.21 31.40 11.71
N ASP A 221 13.34 30.81 12.12
CA ASP A 221 14.06 31.23 13.33
C ASP A 221 14.83 32.55 13.13
N LYS A 222 15.01 33.00 11.86
CA LYS A 222 15.71 34.23 11.47
C LYS A 222 14.75 35.18 10.77
N ALA A 223 14.95 36.46 11.02
CA ALA A 223 14.25 37.49 10.29
C ALA A 223 14.71 37.55 8.82
N PHE A 224 13.75 37.74 7.91
CA PHE A 224 14.01 37.87 6.51
C PHE A 224 13.53 39.22 5.94
N ILE A 225 14.08 39.56 4.80
CA ILE A 225 13.63 40.69 3.97
C ILE A 225 13.06 40.12 2.68
N GLN A 226 11.81 40.45 2.35
CA GLN A 226 11.22 40.03 1.09
C GLN A 226 11.83 40.78 -0.09
N LYS A 227 12.28 40.06 -1.11
CA LYS A 227 12.80 40.57 -2.37
C LYS A 227 11.99 39.96 -3.53
N GLY A 228 11.13 40.78 -4.18
CA GLY A 228 10.20 40.27 -5.17
C GLY A 228 9.00 39.50 -4.53
N ALA A 229 8.27 38.72 -5.34
CA ALA A 229 7.04 38.09 -4.88
C ALA A 229 7.28 36.91 -3.90
N ASN A 230 8.28 36.10 -4.16
CA ASN A 230 8.42 34.77 -3.51
C ASN A 230 9.84 34.50 -2.99
N THR A 231 10.73 35.51 -2.92
CA THR A 231 12.11 35.38 -2.47
C THR A 231 12.32 36.11 -1.16
N PHE A 232 12.94 35.41 -0.20
CA PHE A 232 13.19 35.85 1.17
C PHE A 232 14.69 35.81 1.45
N VAL A 233 15.30 36.95 1.79
CA VAL A 233 16.73 37.12 1.99
C VAL A 233 17.04 37.13 3.49
N PHE A 234 18.09 36.37 3.88
CA PHE A 234 18.57 36.25 5.26
C PHE A 234 20.01 36.72 5.37
N ASN A 235 20.36 37.24 6.52
CA ASN A 235 21.75 37.64 6.83
C ASN A 235 22.58 36.49 7.45
N ASP A 236 21.93 35.43 7.89
CA ASP A 236 22.54 34.33 8.60
C ASP A 236 22.99 33.22 7.63
N THR A 237 24.01 32.48 8.04
CA THR A 237 24.51 31.28 7.29
C THR A 237 23.85 29.98 7.74
N LEU A 238 23.13 29.99 8.88
CA LEU A 238 22.32 28.88 9.37
C LEU A 238 20.87 29.34 9.54
N LEU A 239 19.97 28.64 8.87
CA LEU A 239 18.55 28.92 8.86
C LEU A 239 17.77 27.65 9.24
N ASN A 240 16.90 27.75 10.24
CA ASN A 240 15.93 26.71 10.57
C ASN A 240 14.53 27.21 10.21
N ILE A 241 13.81 26.42 9.44
CA ILE A 241 12.42 26.70 9.08
C ILE A 241 11.52 25.50 9.35
N LYS A 242 10.27 25.78 9.66
CA LYS A 242 9.19 24.81 9.81
C LYS A 242 8.08 25.15 8.82
N VAL A 243 7.59 24.16 8.10
CA VAL A 243 6.50 24.33 7.14
C VAL A 243 5.34 23.42 7.55
N GLY A 244 4.40 23.97 8.32
CA GLY A 244 3.15 23.28 8.63
C GLY A 244 2.22 23.28 7.43
N ILE A 245 1.56 22.17 7.18
CA ILE A 245 0.56 22.03 6.10
C ILE A 245 -0.82 21.67 6.66
N SER A 246 -1.86 22.03 5.92
CA SER A 246 -3.26 21.69 6.22
C SER A 246 -4.10 21.69 4.94
N TYR A 247 -5.14 20.86 4.90
CA TYR A 247 -6.14 20.91 3.82
C TYR A 247 -7.34 21.80 4.15
N VAL A 248 -7.33 22.48 5.31
CA VAL A 248 -8.47 23.28 5.82
C VAL A 248 -8.20 24.76 5.79
N SER A 249 -7.07 25.23 6.31
CA SER A 249 -6.74 26.65 6.39
C SER A 249 -5.28 26.92 6.76
N THR A 250 -4.81 28.14 6.49
CA THR A 250 -3.47 28.62 6.92
C THR A 250 -3.33 28.64 8.44
N GLN A 251 -4.42 28.94 9.17
CA GLN A 251 -4.45 28.93 10.64
C GLN A 251 -4.27 27.50 11.17
N GLN A 252 -4.89 26.52 10.51
CA GLN A 252 -4.70 25.12 10.89
C GLN A 252 -3.28 24.65 10.54
N ALA A 253 -2.75 25.04 9.39
CA ALA A 253 -1.34 24.77 9.04
C ALA A 253 -0.37 25.30 10.10
N LYS A 254 -0.63 26.50 10.66
CA LYS A 254 0.17 27.05 11.78
C LYS A 254 0.03 26.21 13.04
N ARG A 255 -1.17 25.75 13.41
CA ARG A 255 -1.39 24.89 14.59
C ARG A 255 -0.73 23.52 14.44
N ASN A 256 -0.52 23.07 13.23
CA ASN A 256 0.14 21.81 12.91
C ASN A 256 1.67 21.86 13.07
N ILE A 257 2.24 23.04 13.37
CA ILE A 257 3.68 23.20 13.62
C ILE A 257 3.99 22.83 15.07
N PRO A 258 4.80 21.77 15.35
CA PRO A 258 5.19 21.42 16.70
C PRO A 258 6.15 22.48 17.32
N ASP A 259 6.02 22.66 18.62
CA ASP A 259 6.94 23.52 19.40
C ASP A 259 8.18 22.71 19.86
N CYS A 260 9.05 22.37 18.91
CA CYS A 260 10.32 21.71 19.16
C CYS A 260 11.32 22.07 18.04
N ASP A 261 12.61 21.87 18.29
CA ASP A 261 13.65 22.07 17.30
C ASP A 261 13.80 20.86 16.35
N PHE A 262 14.70 20.99 15.37
CA PHE A 262 14.97 19.97 14.34
C PHE A 262 15.43 18.64 14.97
N ASP A 263 16.38 18.67 15.90
CA ASP A 263 16.97 17.45 16.46
C ASP A 263 15.99 16.74 17.39
N THR A 264 15.21 17.47 18.15
CA THR A 264 14.11 16.93 18.96
C THR A 264 13.07 16.25 18.07
N GLN A 265 12.68 16.88 16.95
CA GLN A 265 11.73 16.27 16.01
C GLN A 265 12.31 15.02 15.34
N LEU A 266 13.55 15.04 14.89
CA LEU A 266 14.21 13.88 14.30
C LEU A 266 14.25 12.68 15.27
N ASN A 267 14.59 12.95 16.53
CA ASN A 267 14.56 11.90 17.55
C ASN A 267 13.16 11.35 17.77
N LYS A 268 12.13 12.21 17.82
CA LYS A 268 10.73 11.81 17.93
C LYS A 268 10.28 10.92 16.75
N VAL A 269 10.68 11.25 15.51
CA VAL A 269 10.41 10.42 14.34
C VAL A 269 10.99 9.02 14.53
N ARG A 270 12.28 8.93 14.89
CA ARG A 270 12.97 7.64 15.09
C ARG A 270 12.36 6.83 16.23
N GLU A 271 12.00 7.47 17.34
CA GLU A 271 11.32 6.82 18.46
C GLU A 271 9.94 6.29 18.08
N THR A 272 9.17 7.07 17.31
CA THR A 272 7.84 6.65 16.85
C THR A 272 7.94 5.43 15.89
N TRP A 273 8.89 5.45 14.98
CA TRP A 273 9.14 4.31 14.10
C TRP A 273 9.66 3.10 14.87
N GLU A 274 10.57 3.30 15.83
CA GLU A 274 11.05 2.21 16.70
C GLU A 274 9.90 1.50 17.39
N GLN A 275 8.93 2.26 17.94
CA GLN A 275 7.75 1.72 18.61
C GLN A 275 6.90 0.84 17.68
N GLN A 276 6.85 1.13 16.39
CA GLN A 276 6.14 0.32 15.41
C GLN A 276 6.96 -0.90 14.97
N LEU A 277 8.20 -0.67 14.60
CA LEU A 277 9.06 -1.69 14.01
C LEU A 277 9.56 -2.73 15.02
N CYS A 278 9.83 -2.32 16.28
CA CYS A 278 10.32 -3.22 17.32
C CYS A 278 9.30 -4.25 17.81
N LYS A 279 8.03 -4.14 17.39
CA LYS A 279 7.03 -5.19 17.58
C LYS A 279 7.50 -6.51 16.97
N PHE A 280 8.23 -6.44 15.86
CA PHE A 280 8.98 -7.56 15.31
C PHE A 280 10.44 -7.51 15.77
N GLN A 281 10.95 -8.67 16.20
CA GLN A 281 12.38 -8.92 16.41
C GLN A 281 12.77 -10.12 15.57
N ILE A 282 13.71 -9.94 14.65
CA ILE A 282 14.13 -10.99 13.73
C ILE A 282 15.61 -11.36 13.89
N LYS A 283 15.94 -12.63 13.72
CA LYS A 283 17.30 -13.11 13.55
C LYS A 283 17.52 -13.42 12.08
N GLY A 284 18.48 -12.76 11.47
CA GLY A 284 18.82 -12.90 10.06
C GLY A 284 20.11 -12.15 9.75
N THR A 285 20.50 -12.17 8.48
CA THR A 285 21.62 -11.38 7.98
C THR A 285 21.27 -9.89 8.00
N GLU A 286 22.27 -9.03 7.86
CA GLU A 286 22.03 -7.58 7.74
C GLU A 286 21.15 -7.25 6.52
N LYS A 287 21.30 -8.00 5.42
CA LYS A 287 20.44 -7.92 4.25
C LYS A 287 18.99 -8.25 4.60
N ASP A 288 18.75 -9.38 5.29
CA ASP A 288 17.39 -9.77 5.68
C ASP A 288 16.72 -8.73 6.56
N LYS A 289 17.47 -8.16 7.51
CA LYS A 289 16.96 -7.10 8.40
C LYS A 289 16.62 -5.84 7.62
N ARG A 290 17.50 -5.37 6.71
CA ARG A 290 17.19 -4.21 5.86
C ARG A 290 15.95 -4.44 5.03
N MET A 291 15.86 -5.55 4.32
CA MET A 291 14.68 -5.88 3.50
C MET A 291 13.41 -5.93 4.34
N PHE A 292 13.44 -6.64 5.46
CA PHE A 292 12.27 -6.84 6.31
C PHE A 292 11.78 -5.54 6.97
N TYR A 293 12.66 -4.80 7.65
CA TYR A 293 12.26 -3.57 8.34
C TYR A 293 11.91 -2.44 7.36
N THR A 294 12.53 -2.39 6.19
CA THR A 294 12.10 -1.44 5.15
C THR A 294 10.75 -1.82 4.57
N ALA A 295 10.45 -3.11 4.41
CA ALA A 295 9.13 -3.58 3.98
C ALA A 295 8.03 -3.19 4.99
N LEU A 296 8.28 -3.33 6.29
CA LEU A 296 7.37 -2.83 7.33
C LEU A 296 7.20 -1.30 7.27
N TYR A 297 8.30 -0.57 7.07
CA TYR A 297 8.28 0.89 6.93
C TYR A 297 7.39 1.31 5.76
N HIS A 298 7.57 0.74 4.57
CA HIS A 298 6.77 1.07 3.39
C HIS A 298 5.27 0.79 3.60
N THR A 299 4.93 -0.31 4.26
CA THR A 299 3.53 -0.68 4.56
C THR A 299 2.83 0.36 5.44
N LEU A 300 3.58 1.07 6.29
CA LEU A 300 3.03 2.02 7.27
C LEU A 300 3.12 3.50 6.85
N ILE A 301 3.52 3.78 5.60
CA ILE A 301 3.56 5.16 5.08
C ILE A 301 2.18 5.62 4.60
N MET A 302 1.38 4.73 4.05
CA MET A 302 0.05 5.00 3.46
C MET A 302 -0.96 3.93 3.90
N PRO A 303 -2.29 4.27 3.94
CA PRO A 303 -2.90 5.55 3.67
C PRO A 303 -2.47 6.63 4.67
N VAL A 304 -2.80 7.91 4.44
CA VAL A 304 -2.41 9.00 5.33
C VAL A 304 -3.52 9.39 6.31
N ASP A 305 -3.16 9.61 7.57
CA ASP A 305 -4.08 10.12 8.58
C ASP A 305 -4.32 11.62 8.38
N LYS A 306 -5.47 11.95 7.81
CA LYS A 306 -5.98 13.31 7.62
C LYS A 306 -7.12 13.67 8.58
N SER A 307 -7.21 13.01 9.74
CA SER A 307 -8.25 13.28 10.74
C SER A 307 -8.32 14.76 11.11
N GLY A 308 -9.50 15.37 10.91
CA GLY A 308 -9.71 16.80 11.10
C GLY A 308 -9.23 17.70 9.94
N GLU A 309 -8.68 17.14 8.87
CA GLU A 309 -8.15 17.86 7.70
C GLU A 309 -9.04 17.76 6.45
N ASN A 310 -10.21 17.14 6.53
CA ASN A 310 -11.15 17.15 5.41
C ASN A 310 -11.87 18.52 5.34
N PRO A 311 -11.81 19.24 4.20
CA PRO A 311 -12.47 20.57 4.09
C PRO A 311 -13.99 20.50 4.03
N LYS A 312 -14.57 19.35 3.65
CA LYS A 312 -16.02 19.18 3.40
C LYS A 312 -16.78 18.74 4.65
N TRP A 313 -16.16 17.92 5.51
CA TRP A 313 -16.78 17.34 6.71
C TRP A 313 -15.75 17.10 7.83
N ARG A 314 -16.22 16.78 9.06
CA ARG A 314 -15.39 16.74 10.28
C ARG A 314 -15.37 15.39 10.99
N GLU A 315 -15.93 14.35 10.41
CA GLU A 315 -15.88 13.02 10.96
C GLU A 315 -14.44 12.54 11.15
N THR A 316 -14.21 11.84 12.24
CA THR A 316 -12.94 11.19 12.57
C THR A 316 -13.22 9.76 13.04
N PRO A 317 -12.33 8.81 12.73
CA PRO A 317 -11.09 8.96 11.97
C PRO A 317 -11.33 9.28 10.48
N TYR A 318 -10.35 9.91 9.83
CA TYR A 318 -10.34 10.14 8.40
C TYR A 318 -8.96 9.84 7.84
N TYR A 319 -8.88 8.88 6.95
CA TYR A 319 -7.70 8.55 6.16
C TYR A 319 -7.97 8.90 4.70
N ASP A 320 -6.94 9.31 4.01
CA ASP A 320 -6.95 9.60 2.58
C ASP A 320 -5.74 8.94 1.91
N ASP A 321 -5.59 9.15 0.60
CA ASP A 321 -4.54 8.50 -0.17
C ASP A 321 -4.62 6.97 -0.12
N TYR A 322 -5.85 6.44 -0.20
CA TYR A 322 -6.11 5.06 -0.56
C TYR A 322 -5.85 4.90 -2.06
N TYR A 323 -4.59 4.79 -2.41
CA TYR A 323 -4.22 4.84 -3.81
C TYR A 323 -4.72 3.64 -4.58
N ALA A 324 -4.69 2.49 -3.92
CA ALA A 324 -5.00 1.23 -4.54
C ALA A 324 -5.45 0.24 -3.48
N ILE A 325 -6.72 0.30 -3.03
CA ILE A 325 -7.27 -0.71 -2.13
C ILE A 325 -7.24 -2.08 -2.81
N TRP A 326 -7.40 -2.12 -4.14
CA TRP A 326 -7.25 -3.31 -4.97
C TRP A 326 -5.91 -4.05 -4.76
N ASP A 327 -4.85 -3.34 -4.42
CA ASP A 327 -3.53 -3.88 -4.11
C ASP A 327 -3.36 -4.13 -2.61
N THR A 328 -3.67 -3.12 -1.79
CA THR A 328 -3.35 -3.12 -0.36
C THR A 328 -4.17 -4.12 0.46
N TYR A 329 -5.40 -4.45 0.05
CA TYR A 329 -6.22 -5.42 0.78
C TYR A 329 -5.57 -6.80 0.83
N ARG A 330 -4.75 -7.16 -0.16
CA ARG A 330 -4.18 -8.51 -0.33
C ARG A 330 -3.16 -8.85 0.76
N SER A 331 -2.42 -7.86 1.24
CA SER A 331 -1.36 -8.07 2.25
C SER A 331 -1.14 -6.89 3.19
N SER A 332 -1.26 -5.62 2.75
CA SER A 332 -0.98 -4.46 3.62
C SER A 332 -1.99 -4.35 4.77
N SER A 333 -3.30 -4.37 4.50
CA SER A 333 -4.33 -4.35 5.54
C SER A 333 -4.22 -5.54 6.51
N PRO A 334 -4.04 -6.80 6.05
CA PRO A 334 -3.77 -7.91 6.95
C PRO A 334 -2.50 -7.77 7.80
N LEU A 335 -1.45 -7.11 7.29
CA LEU A 335 -0.24 -6.83 8.07
C LEU A 335 -0.47 -5.75 9.12
N ILE A 336 -1.20 -4.69 8.77
CA ILE A 336 -1.61 -3.65 9.73
C ILE A 336 -2.48 -4.28 10.82
N THR A 337 -3.41 -5.17 10.49
CA THR A 337 -4.23 -5.91 11.46
C THR A 337 -3.37 -6.66 12.50
N LEU A 338 -2.27 -7.28 12.06
CA LEU A 338 -1.35 -7.97 12.99
C LEU A 338 -0.52 -7.01 13.85
N LEU A 339 -0.10 -5.89 13.27
CA LEU A 339 0.79 -4.92 13.92
C LEU A 339 0.06 -3.94 14.82
N ASP A 340 -1.10 -3.46 14.35
CA ASP A 340 -1.83 -2.36 14.98
C ASP A 340 -3.34 -2.48 14.68
N GLU A 341 -4.01 -3.38 15.39
CA GLU A 341 -5.45 -3.63 15.24
C GLU A 341 -6.29 -2.36 15.42
N LYS A 342 -5.85 -1.46 16.30
CA LYS A 342 -6.51 -0.17 16.49
C LYS A 342 -6.45 0.67 15.21
N ARG A 343 -5.30 0.70 14.55
CA ARG A 343 -5.10 1.42 13.30
C ARG A 343 -5.99 0.86 12.18
N GLU A 344 -6.07 -0.46 12.08
CA GLU A 344 -6.97 -1.09 11.10
C GLU A 344 -8.43 -0.76 11.36
N ALA A 345 -8.87 -0.77 12.63
CA ALA A 345 -10.22 -0.37 12.99
C ALA A 345 -10.50 1.11 12.67
N GLU A 346 -9.52 1.99 12.84
CA GLU A 346 -9.62 3.41 12.43
C GLU A 346 -9.72 3.54 10.91
N ILE A 347 -8.95 2.75 10.15
CA ILE A 347 -9.00 2.73 8.67
C ILE A 347 -10.38 2.28 8.20
N VAL A 348 -10.93 1.19 8.74
CA VAL A 348 -12.29 0.73 8.42
C VAL A 348 -13.32 1.81 8.75
N ASN A 349 -13.27 2.42 9.94
CA ASN A 349 -14.17 3.50 10.31
C ASN A 349 -14.03 4.73 9.39
N SER A 350 -12.83 4.99 8.85
CA SER A 350 -12.63 6.03 7.85
C SER A 350 -13.37 5.72 6.54
N LEU A 351 -13.31 4.47 6.06
CA LEU A 351 -14.07 4.04 4.89
C LEU A 351 -15.59 4.26 5.10
N LEU A 352 -16.09 3.92 6.30
CA LEU A 352 -17.50 4.13 6.67
C LEU A 352 -17.86 5.63 6.80
N ASN A 353 -16.95 6.46 7.29
CA ASN A 353 -17.16 7.91 7.35
C ASN A 353 -17.21 8.53 5.96
N ILE A 354 -16.39 8.05 5.01
CA ILE A 354 -16.45 8.46 3.60
C ILE A 354 -17.79 8.03 3.00
N TYR A 355 -18.22 6.77 3.18
CA TYR A 355 -19.54 6.31 2.75
C TYR A 355 -20.67 7.19 3.30
N LYS A 356 -20.65 7.45 4.60
CA LYS A 356 -21.65 8.29 5.29
C LYS A 356 -21.80 9.68 4.66
N ARG A 357 -20.71 10.27 4.19
CA ARG A 357 -20.64 11.66 3.72
C ARG A 357 -20.69 11.80 2.21
N GLU A 358 -20.21 10.82 1.50
CA GLU A 358 -20.04 10.88 0.05
C GLU A 358 -20.89 9.83 -0.69
N GLY A 359 -21.53 8.91 0.06
CA GLY A 359 -22.54 7.96 -0.44
C GLY A 359 -22.00 6.65 -0.98
N TYR A 360 -20.67 6.51 -1.14
CA TYR A 360 -19.97 5.29 -1.55
C TYR A 360 -18.64 5.16 -0.84
N MET A 361 -18.20 3.93 -0.58
CA MET A 361 -16.84 3.68 -0.13
C MET A 361 -15.85 3.88 -1.31
N PRO A 362 -14.57 4.24 -1.05
CA PRO A 362 -13.57 4.29 -2.11
C PRO A 362 -13.05 2.89 -2.47
N ASP A 363 -12.81 2.62 -3.76
CA ASP A 363 -11.83 1.61 -4.19
C ASP A 363 -10.45 2.27 -4.33
N ALA A 364 -10.46 3.57 -4.65
CA ALA A 364 -9.31 4.43 -4.65
C ALA A 364 -9.69 5.87 -4.26
N ARG A 365 -8.77 6.58 -3.59
CA ARG A 365 -9.01 7.94 -3.11
C ARG A 365 -7.72 8.73 -2.98
N SER A 366 -7.72 9.99 -3.41
CA SER A 366 -6.65 10.95 -3.14
C SER A 366 -7.15 12.38 -3.28
N GLY A 367 -6.56 13.32 -2.54
CA GLY A 367 -6.95 14.74 -2.60
C GLY A 367 -8.40 14.97 -2.20
N ASP A 368 -8.88 14.29 -1.17
CA ASP A 368 -10.24 14.37 -0.62
C ASP A 368 -11.35 14.02 -1.62
N CYS A 369 -11.07 13.12 -2.57
CA CYS A 369 -12.01 12.71 -3.62
C CYS A 369 -11.85 11.24 -3.96
N ASN A 370 -12.97 10.48 -3.98
CA ASN A 370 -13.00 9.15 -4.56
C ASN A 370 -12.70 9.22 -6.05
N GLY A 371 -12.03 8.21 -6.58
CA GLY A 371 -11.76 8.16 -7.99
C GLY A 371 -11.11 6.88 -8.44
N ARG A 372 -11.18 6.68 -9.72
CA ARG A 372 -10.62 5.56 -10.47
C ARG A 372 -10.70 4.21 -9.77
N THR A 373 -11.92 3.69 -9.69
CA THR A 373 -12.11 2.27 -9.36
C THR A 373 -11.22 1.43 -10.25
N GLN A 374 -10.51 0.47 -9.67
CA GLN A 374 -9.60 -0.38 -10.41
C GLN A 374 -10.29 -1.65 -10.91
N GLY A 375 -10.25 -2.73 -10.17
CA GLY A 375 -10.82 -4.00 -10.57
C GLY A 375 -12.09 -4.41 -9.82
N GLY A 376 -12.26 -3.94 -8.59
CA GLY A 376 -13.34 -4.35 -7.70
C GLY A 376 -13.95 -3.19 -6.90
N SER A 377 -14.72 -3.52 -5.89
CA SER A 377 -15.16 -2.63 -4.81
C SER A 377 -14.50 -3.12 -3.51
N ASN A 378 -13.17 -2.99 -3.46
CA ASN A 378 -12.34 -3.78 -2.56
C ASN A 378 -12.30 -3.30 -1.10
N ALA A 379 -12.96 -2.19 -0.77
CA ALA A 379 -13.27 -1.83 0.61
C ALA A 379 -14.06 -2.94 1.33
N GLU A 380 -14.89 -3.70 0.59
CA GLU A 380 -15.59 -4.86 1.13
C GLU A 380 -14.64 -5.94 1.63
N VAL A 381 -13.51 -6.16 0.94
CA VAL A 381 -12.51 -7.15 1.37
C VAL A 381 -11.82 -6.69 2.65
N VAL A 382 -11.45 -5.40 2.74
CA VAL A 382 -10.85 -4.81 3.96
C VAL A 382 -11.79 -4.96 5.15
N ILE A 383 -13.08 -4.66 4.97
CA ILE A 383 -14.10 -4.78 6.01
C ILE A 383 -14.29 -6.25 6.42
N ALA A 384 -14.38 -7.16 5.44
CA ALA A 384 -14.57 -8.59 5.71
C ALA A 384 -13.34 -9.18 6.41
N ASP A 385 -12.13 -8.81 6.02
CA ASP A 385 -10.90 -9.25 6.67
C ASP A 385 -10.86 -8.82 8.14
N ALA A 386 -11.17 -7.55 8.41
CA ALA A 386 -11.29 -7.02 9.76
C ALA A 386 -12.41 -7.76 10.56
N PHE A 387 -13.56 -8.01 9.93
CA PHE A 387 -14.69 -8.69 10.55
C PHE A 387 -14.38 -10.12 10.98
N VAL A 388 -13.85 -10.95 10.07
CA VAL A 388 -13.57 -12.36 10.34
C VAL A 388 -12.41 -12.55 11.31
N LYS A 389 -11.53 -11.58 11.42
CA LYS A 389 -10.43 -11.51 12.39
C LYS A 389 -10.82 -10.88 13.72
N GLY A 390 -12.06 -10.40 13.84
CA GLY A 390 -12.63 -9.86 15.09
C GLY A 390 -12.21 -8.45 15.46
N VAL A 391 -11.62 -7.70 14.51
CA VAL A 391 -11.19 -6.30 14.70
C VAL A 391 -12.39 -5.43 15.10
N GLY A 392 -12.26 -4.63 16.15
CA GLY A 392 -13.31 -3.70 16.60
C GLY A 392 -14.61 -4.36 17.04
N ARG A 393 -14.60 -5.66 17.42
CA ARG A 393 -15.77 -6.44 17.86
C ARG A 393 -15.63 -6.95 19.27
N GLY A 394 -16.79 -7.03 20.00
CA GLY A 394 -16.87 -7.65 21.33
C GLY A 394 -15.81 -7.13 22.30
N ALA A 395 -15.19 -8.01 23.09
CA ALA A 395 -14.14 -7.65 24.05
C ALA A 395 -12.91 -7.01 23.38
N ARG A 396 -12.60 -7.38 22.15
CA ARG A 396 -11.45 -6.80 21.42
C ARG A 396 -11.65 -5.33 21.10
N SER A 397 -12.88 -4.85 20.91
CA SER A 397 -13.15 -3.42 20.75
C SER A 397 -12.85 -2.60 22.01
N GLU A 398 -12.96 -3.22 23.19
CA GLU A 398 -12.58 -2.59 24.45
C GLU A 398 -11.05 -2.55 24.62
N GLU A 399 -10.35 -3.61 24.19
CA GLU A 399 -8.89 -3.72 24.26
C GLU A 399 -8.19 -2.74 23.31
N CYS A 400 -8.66 -2.65 22.06
CA CYS A 400 -8.07 -1.72 21.07
C CYS A 400 -8.61 -0.28 21.19
N GLY A 401 -9.71 -0.07 21.95
CA GLY A 401 -10.33 1.24 22.15
C GLY A 401 -11.06 1.81 20.94
N VAL A 402 -11.32 1.01 19.91
CA VAL A 402 -12.05 1.39 18.69
C VAL A 402 -13.09 0.32 18.36
N ARG A 403 -14.33 0.74 18.16
CA ARG A 403 -15.43 -0.12 17.73
C ARG A 403 -15.79 0.13 16.28
N ILE A 404 -16.14 -0.93 15.57
CA ILE A 404 -16.70 -0.86 14.21
C ILE A 404 -18.18 -1.24 14.28
N ASP A 405 -19.05 -0.45 13.63
CA ASP A 405 -20.46 -0.79 13.43
C ASP A 405 -20.57 -1.65 12.16
N TYR A 406 -20.56 -2.96 12.35
CA TYR A 406 -20.60 -3.89 11.24
C TYR A 406 -21.98 -4.05 10.58
N ASP A 407 -23.07 -3.71 11.26
CA ASP A 407 -24.38 -3.61 10.58
C ASP A 407 -24.37 -2.45 9.59
N TYR A 408 -23.81 -1.30 9.97
CA TYR A 408 -23.62 -0.16 9.08
C TYR A 408 -22.58 -0.44 8.00
N ALA A 409 -21.51 -1.19 8.32
CA ALA A 409 -20.52 -1.63 7.34
C ALA A 409 -21.16 -2.53 6.27
N LEU A 410 -22.02 -3.47 6.67
CA LEU A 410 -22.77 -4.30 5.71
C LEU A 410 -23.68 -3.46 4.82
N GLU A 411 -24.35 -2.42 5.37
CA GLU A 411 -25.13 -1.47 4.57
C GLU A 411 -24.28 -0.78 3.51
N ALA A 412 -23.08 -0.32 3.87
CA ALA A 412 -22.13 0.32 2.93
C ALA A 412 -21.68 -0.66 1.83
N MET A 413 -21.37 -1.91 2.18
CA MET A 413 -20.99 -2.96 1.21
C MET A 413 -22.14 -3.25 0.24
N LEU A 414 -23.38 -3.36 0.76
CA LEU A 414 -24.58 -3.57 -0.07
C LEU A 414 -24.85 -2.37 -0.99
N LYS A 415 -24.56 -1.15 -0.55
CA LYS A 415 -24.70 0.04 -1.40
C LYS A 415 -23.81 -0.05 -2.65
N ASP A 416 -22.56 -0.43 -2.49
CA ASP A 416 -21.64 -0.60 -3.62
C ASP A 416 -22.06 -1.74 -4.55
N ALA A 417 -22.65 -2.82 -3.99
CA ALA A 417 -23.03 -4.03 -4.71
C ALA A 417 -24.42 -3.98 -5.38
N GLU A 418 -25.31 -3.07 -4.97
CA GLU A 418 -26.72 -3.08 -5.41
C GLU A 418 -27.13 -1.80 -6.13
N VAL A 419 -26.40 -0.70 -5.95
CA VAL A 419 -26.81 0.59 -6.49
C VAL A 419 -25.85 1.05 -7.56
N ASP A 420 -26.33 1.13 -8.79
CA ASP A 420 -25.56 1.61 -9.93
C ASP A 420 -25.19 3.11 -9.71
N PRO A 421 -23.90 3.44 -9.70
CA PRO A 421 -23.45 4.82 -9.57
C PRO A 421 -23.69 5.66 -10.83
N GLY A 422 -24.25 5.10 -11.90
CA GLY A 422 -24.53 5.79 -13.14
C GLY A 422 -23.28 6.33 -13.84
N ALA A 423 -23.28 7.62 -14.17
CA ALA A 423 -22.15 8.27 -14.84
C ALA A 423 -20.86 8.33 -14.00
N ASP A 424 -20.98 8.16 -12.68
CA ASP A 424 -19.85 8.24 -11.74
C ASP A 424 -19.18 6.88 -11.46
N HIS A 425 -19.48 5.84 -12.25
CA HIS A 425 -18.96 4.48 -12.10
C HIS A 425 -17.42 4.35 -12.17
N GLU A 426 -16.74 5.38 -12.64
CA GLU A 426 -15.28 5.46 -12.60
C GLU A 426 -14.75 5.92 -11.23
N LYS A 427 -15.64 6.45 -10.36
CA LYS A 427 -15.28 6.98 -9.03
C LYS A 427 -15.95 6.24 -7.89
N HIS A 428 -17.08 5.64 -8.12
CA HIS A 428 -17.95 5.08 -7.10
C HIS A 428 -18.48 3.70 -7.49
N GLY A 429 -18.73 2.85 -6.50
CA GLY A 429 -19.44 1.60 -6.63
C GLY A 429 -18.87 0.67 -7.70
N ARG A 430 -19.74 -0.11 -8.32
CA ARG A 430 -19.38 -1.14 -9.29
C ARG A 430 -19.73 -0.73 -10.71
N GLY A 431 -18.74 -0.51 -11.58
CA GLY A 431 -18.96 -0.27 -13.00
C GLY A 431 -19.40 -1.53 -13.75
N GLY A 432 -20.44 -1.43 -14.61
CA GLY A 432 -21.06 -2.58 -15.27
C GLY A 432 -21.95 -3.40 -14.33
N LEU A 433 -22.46 -2.79 -13.24
CA LEU A 433 -23.26 -3.47 -12.23
C LEU A 433 -24.55 -4.05 -12.81
N ASN A 434 -25.26 -3.32 -13.66
CA ASN A 434 -26.50 -3.79 -14.27
C ASN A 434 -26.31 -5.06 -15.10
N GLU A 435 -25.22 -5.11 -15.85
CA GLU A 435 -24.84 -6.29 -16.63
C GLU A 435 -24.44 -7.46 -15.72
N TYR A 436 -23.64 -7.17 -14.69
CA TYR A 436 -23.24 -8.18 -13.70
C TYR A 436 -24.45 -8.84 -13.02
N LEU A 437 -25.42 -8.03 -12.58
CA LEU A 437 -26.65 -8.53 -11.96
C LEU A 437 -27.59 -9.25 -12.95
N THR A 438 -27.56 -8.86 -14.24
CA THR A 438 -28.43 -9.43 -15.26
C THR A 438 -27.89 -10.76 -15.78
N TYR A 439 -26.60 -10.82 -16.09
CA TYR A 439 -25.97 -11.97 -16.77
C TYR A 439 -25.16 -12.86 -15.82
N GLY A 440 -24.86 -12.41 -14.61
CA GLY A 440 -23.88 -13.04 -13.72
C GLY A 440 -22.43 -12.85 -14.18
N TYR A 441 -22.19 -11.94 -15.14
CA TYR A 441 -20.87 -11.52 -15.61
C TYR A 441 -20.99 -10.20 -16.36
N ILE A 442 -19.87 -9.53 -16.55
CA ILE A 442 -19.82 -8.31 -17.36
C ILE A 442 -19.36 -8.68 -18.78
N PRO A 443 -20.17 -8.39 -19.82
CA PRO A 443 -19.83 -8.73 -21.20
C PRO A 443 -18.62 -7.98 -21.72
N TYR A 444 -17.91 -8.59 -22.67
CA TYR A 444 -16.83 -7.94 -23.40
C TYR A 444 -17.30 -6.65 -24.07
N GLY A 445 -16.49 -5.59 -23.99
CA GLY A 445 -16.80 -4.26 -24.51
C GLY A 445 -17.01 -3.22 -23.42
N ILE A 446 -17.27 -3.65 -22.19
CA ILE A 446 -17.22 -2.81 -20.99
C ILE A 446 -15.80 -2.88 -20.45
N ASP A 447 -15.28 -1.74 -20.02
CA ASP A 447 -13.92 -1.64 -19.49
C ASP A 447 -13.72 -2.57 -18.29
N ARG A 448 -12.62 -3.33 -18.29
CA ARG A 448 -12.22 -4.24 -17.21
C ARG A 448 -13.22 -5.36 -16.92
N ALA A 449 -14.02 -5.74 -17.90
CA ALA A 449 -15.16 -6.66 -17.72
C ALA A 449 -14.76 -8.00 -17.09
N GLY A 450 -13.64 -8.59 -17.53
CA GLY A 450 -13.13 -9.84 -16.97
C GLY A 450 -12.66 -9.69 -15.52
N THR A 451 -11.84 -8.68 -15.24
CA THR A 451 -11.38 -8.36 -13.88
C THR A 451 -12.55 -8.08 -12.96
N ARG A 452 -13.44 -7.18 -13.35
CA ARG A 452 -14.61 -6.80 -12.55
C ARG A 452 -15.49 -7.99 -12.22
N THR A 453 -15.73 -8.88 -13.17
CA THR A 453 -16.53 -10.09 -12.90
C THR A 453 -15.91 -10.96 -11.81
N ILE A 454 -14.59 -11.17 -11.84
CA ILE A 454 -13.87 -12.01 -10.89
C ILE A 454 -13.78 -11.32 -9.53
N GLU A 455 -13.40 -10.05 -9.50
CA GLU A 455 -13.26 -9.28 -8.26
C GLU A 455 -14.63 -9.09 -7.59
N TYR A 456 -15.70 -8.83 -8.34
CA TYR A 456 -17.05 -8.72 -7.76
C TYR A 456 -17.53 -10.06 -7.19
N ALA A 457 -17.22 -11.19 -7.80
CA ALA A 457 -17.50 -12.50 -7.21
C ALA A 457 -16.77 -12.69 -5.87
N TYR A 458 -15.55 -12.18 -5.75
CA TYR A 458 -14.83 -12.19 -4.46
C TYR A 458 -15.41 -11.19 -3.46
N ASN A 459 -15.73 -9.98 -3.90
CA ASN A 459 -16.40 -8.99 -3.05
C ASN A 459 -17.76 -9.53 -2.53
N ASP A 460 -18.52 -10.23 -3.37
CA ASP A 460 -19.77 -10.89 -2.99
C ASP A 460 -19.57 -11.97 -1.92
N TYR A 461 -18.50 -12.77 -2.02
CA TYR A 461 -18.10 -13.69 -0.96
C TYR A 461 -17.82 -12.95 0.36
N CYS A 462 -17.13 -11.82 0.31
CA CYS A 462 -16.85 -11.00 1.49
C CYS A 462 -18.13 -10.45 2.13
N ILE A 463 -19.09 -9.99 1.32
CA ILE A 463 -20.42 -9.58 1.80
C ILE A 463 -21.12 -10.77 2.49
N ALA A 464 -21.07 -11.95 1.88
CA ALA A 464 -21.67 -13.16 2.44
C ALA A 464 -21.07 -13.51 3.82
N GLU A 465 -19.76 -13.47 3.99
CA GLU A 465 -19.11 -13.78 5.27
C GLU A 465 -19.50 -12.79 6.38
N VAL A 466 -19.57 -11.49 6.07
CA VAL A 466 -20.03 -10.48 7.03
C VAL A 466 -21.50 -10.70 7.37
N ALA A 467 -22.37 -10.92 6.38
CA ALA A 467 -23.81 -11.17 6.56
C ALA A 467 -24.06 -12.43 7.40
N LYS A 468 -23.34 -13.52 7.15
CA LYS A 468 -23.37 -14.76 7.93
C LYS A 468 -23.05 -14.51 9.41
N GLY A 469 -21.96 -13.78 9.67
CA GLY A 469 -21.54 -13.49 11.04
C GLY A 469 -22.47 -12.53 11.79
N LEU A 470 -23.29 -11.74 11.06
CA LEU A 470 -24.34 -10.88 11.61
C LEU A 470 -25.72 -11.57 11.66
N GLY A 471 -25.85 -12.84 11.21
CA GLY A 471 -27.10 -13.57 11.19
C GLY A 471 -28.09 -13.11 10.10
N ARG A 472 -27.62 -12.46 9.04
CA ARG A 472 -28.44 -11.95 7.93
C ARG A 472 -28.52 -13.03 6.83
N THR A 473 -29.28 -14.07 7.10
CA THR A 473 -29.32 -15.32 6.30
C THR A 473 -29.71 -15.09 4.84
N ASP A 474 -30.70 -14.24 4.58
CA ASP A 474 -31.16 -13.90 3.23
C ASP A 474 -30.06 -13.21 2.38
N VAL A 475 -29.31 -12.32 2.99
CA VAL A 475 -28.16 -11.65 2.34
C VAL A 475 -27.03 -12.67 2.13
N TYR A 476 -26.72 -13.49 3.14
CA TYR A 476 -25.71 -14.53 3.06
C TYR A 476 -25.95 -15.48 1.88
N GLU A 477 -27.15 -16.07 1.78
CA GLU A 477 -27.47 -17.04 0.72
C GLU A 477 -27.38 -16.42 -0.67
N ARG A 478 -27.90 -15.20 -0.84
CA ARG A 478 -27.85 -14.48 -2.10
C ARG A 478 -26.41 -14.20 -2.55
N TYR A 479 -25.60 -13.64 -1.69
CA TYR A 479 -24.24 -13.24 -2.04
C TYR A 479 -23.27 -14.44 -2.12
N LEU A 480 -23.48 -15.49 -1.34
CA LEU A 480 -22.76 -16.75 -1.51
C LEU A 480 -23.00 -17.34 -2.91
N LYS A 481 -24.25 -17.29 -3.41
CA LYS A 481 -24.54 -17.72 -4.77
C LYS A 481 -23.89 -16.81 -5.81
N GLN A 482 -23.91 -15.48 -5.61
CA GLN A 482 -23.29 -14.54 -6.55
C GLN A 482 -21.77 -14.68 -6.58
N SER A 483 -21.13 -15.11 -5.48
CA SER A 483 -19.70 -15.36 -5.45
C SER A 483 -19.23 -16.45 -6.43
N GLU A 484 -20.14 -17.27 -6.96
CA GLU A 484 -19.87 -18.25 -8.00
C GLU A 484 -19.84 -17.67 -9.43
N ASN A 485 -20.14 -16.38 -9.59
CA ASN A 485 -20.27 -15.73 -10.90
C ASN A 485 -18.98 -15.75 -11.75
N TRP A 486 -17.80 -15.92 -11.14
CA TRP A 486 -16.56 -16.13 -11.88
C TRP A 486 -16.65 -17.31 -12.86
N LYS A 487 -17.47 -18.36 -12.54
CA LYS A 487 -17.68 -19.56 -13.37
C LYS A 487 -18.33 -19.22 -14.72
N ASN A 488 -19.08 -18.10 -14.81
CA ASN A 488 -19.72 -17.65 -16.05
C ASN A 488 -18.74 -17.17 -17.12
N LEU A 489 -17.52 -16.82 -16.73
CA LEU A 489 -16.41 -16.51 -17.63
C LEU A 489 -15.39 -17.66 -17.75
N TRP A 490 -15.61 -18.78 -17.05
CA TRP A 490 -14.76 -19.96 -17.15
C TRP A 490 -15.15 -20.80 -18.37
N ARG A 491 -14.30 -20.77 -19.41
CA ARG A 491 -14.50 -21.56 -20.62
C ARG A 491 -13.80 -22.91 -20.49
N ALA A 492 -14.52 -23.92 -20.04
CA ALA A 492 -13.99 -25.24 -19.67
C ALA A 492 -13.45 -26.05 -20.87
N ASP A 493 -14.05 -25.86 -22.07
CA ASP A 493 -13.65 -26.52 -23.30
C ASP A 493 -12.43 -25.90 -23.98
N TYR A 494 -12.03 -24.70 -23.61
CA TYR A 494 -10.90 -24.03 -24.23
C TYR A 494 -9.59 -24.65 -23.79
N GLU A 495 -8.81 -25.12 -24.73
CA GLU A 495 -7.50 -25.73 -24.52
C GLU A 495 -6.40 -24.84 -25.09
N TRP A 496 -5.43 -24.54 -24.25
CA TRP A 496 -4.27 -23.78 -24.65
C TRP A 496 -3.06 -24.25 -23.85
N ASP A 497 -1.96 -24.52 -24.57
CA ASP A 497 -0.70 -24.85 -23.94
C ASP A 497 -0.78 -26.08 -23.01
N ASP A 498 -1.44 -27.16 -23.50
CA ASP A 498 -1.69 -28.43 -22.79
C ASP A 498 -2.51 -28.31 -21.50
N VAL A 499 -3.25 -27.21 -21.32
CA VAL A 499 -4.12 -26.96 -20.17
C VAL A 499 -5.50 -26.55 -20.64
N LYS A 500 -6.54 -27.10 -20.01
CA LYS A 500 -7.95 -26.79 -20.31
C LYS A 500 -8.55 -25.84 -19.26
N GLY A 501 -9.50 -25.01 -19.75
CA GLY A 501 -10.25 -24.08 -18.91
C GLY A 501 -9.50 -22.78 -18.61
N TYR A 502 -10.07 -21.69 -19.01
CA TYR A 502 -9.55 -20.33 -18.75
C TYR A 502 -10.69 -19.35 -18.59
N ILE A 503 -10.46 -18.28 -17.85
CA ILE A 503 -11.34 -17.10 -17.86
C ILE A 503 -11.17 -16.42 -19.22
N MET A 504 -12.24 -16.41 -20.01
CA MET A 504 -12.23 -15.97 -21.40
C MET A 504 -13.32 -14.91 -21.66
N PRO A 505 -13.13 -14.04 -22.67
CA PRO A 505 -14.12 -13.03 -23.01
C PRO A 505 -15.40 -13.63 -23.57
N ARG A 506 -16.54 -13.09 -23.10
CA ARG A 506 -17.88 -13.51 -23.48
C ARG A 506 -18.73 -12.27 -23.78
N ASP A 507 -19.54 -12.34 -24.85
CA ASP A 507 -20.42 -11.22 -25.22
C ASP A 507 -21.77 -11.25 -24.46
N ALA A 508 -22.61 -10.23 -24.68
CA ALA A 508 -23.92 -10.14 -24.04
C ALA A 508 -24.92 -11.21 -24.49
N GLU A 509 -24.71 -11.82 -25.63
CA GLU A 509 -25.50 -12.96 -26.16
C GLU A 509 -25.00 -14.30 -25.60
N GLY A 510 -24.00 -14.30 -24.76
CA GLY A 510 -23.46 -15.50 -24.11
C GLY A 510 -22.48 -16.28 -24.99
N ARG A 511 -22.01 -15.73 -26.09
CA ARG A 511 -21.07 -16.39 -27.01
C ARG A 511 -19.63 -16.15 -26.58
N TRP A 512 -18.80 -17.18 -26.64
CA TRP A 512 -17.36 -17.04 -26.42
C TRP A 512 -16.70 -16.33 -27.60
N LEU A 513 -15.74 -15.45 -27.29
CA LEU A 513 -15.01 -14.71 -28.33
C LEU A 513 -13.63 -15.33 -28.54
N ASP A 514 -13.42 -15.94 -29.73
CA ASP A 514 -12.13 -16.49 -30.14
C ASP A 514 -11.19 -15.42 -30.74
N SER A 515 -11.74 -14.27 -31.07
CA SER A 515 -11.01 -13.11 -31.55
C SER A 515 -11.65 -11.84 -31.00
N VAL A 516 -10.85 -10.81 -30.81
CA VAL A 516 -11.28 -9.52 -30.28
C VAL A 516 -10.64 -8.38 -31.08
N PRO A 517 -11.27 -7.19 -31.10
CA PRO A 517 -10.66 -6.02 -31.70
C PRO A 517 -9.41 -5.62 -30.93
N TRP A 518 -8.32 -5.36 -31.64
CA TRP A 518 -7.09 -4.85 -31.03
C TRP A 518 -7.14 -3.33 -30.91
N GLY A 519 -7.04 -2.83 -29.69
CA GLY A 519 -7.07 -1.41 -29.40
C GLY A 519 -8.46 -0.78 -29.46
N LYS A 520 -8.53 0.53 -29.22
CA LYS A 520 -9.78 1.33 -29.22
C LYS A 520 -9.85 2.34 -30.38
N SER A 521 -9.12 2.13 -31.47
CA SER A 521 -9.23 3.01 -32.64
C SER A 521 -10.61 2.91 -33.27
N LYS A 522 -11.27 4.04 -33.51
CA LYS A 522 -12.56 4.06 -34.23
C LYS A 522 -12.42 3.87 -35.76
N VAL A 523 -11.19 3.89 -36.24
CA VAL A 523 -10.88 3.86 -37.69
C VAL A 523 -10.36 2.51 -38.18
N PHE A 524 -9.62 1.80 -37.34
CA PHE A 524 -9.02 0.51 -37.71
C PHE A 524 -9.01 -0.43 -36.50
N HIS A 525 -9.74 -1.53 -36.61
CA HIS A 525 -9.88 -2.57 -35.59
C HIS A 525 -9.50 -3.92 -36.17
N PRO A 526 -8.18 -4.23 -36.31
CA PRO A 526 -7.82 -5.59 -36.70
C PRO A 526 -8.32 -6.55 -35.63
N GLN A 527 -8.99 -7.60 -36.07
CA GLN A 527 -9.34 -8.71 -35.19
C GLN A 527 -8.08 -9.52 -34.92
N ILE A 528 -7.78 -9.74 -33.67
CA ILE A 528 -6.68 -10.62 -33.25
C ILE A 528 -7.24 -11.83 -32.50
N PRO A 529 -6.62 -13.03 -32.70
CA PRO A 529 -6.97 -14.19 -31.90
C PRO A 529 -6.82 -13.90 -30.41
N TYR A 530 -7.80 -14.32 -29.62
CA TYR A 530 -7.72 -14.18 -28.17
C TYR A 530 -7.17 -15.47 -27.56
N THR A 531 -6.07 -15.36 -26.83
CA THR A 531 -5.44 -16.43 -26.07
C THR A 531 -5.24 -16.00 -24.61
N PRO A 532 -4.99 -16.91 -23.68
CA PRO A 532 -4.76 -16.54 -22.27
C PRO A 532 -3.60 -15.59 -22.00
N VAL A 533 -2.76 -15.32 -22.99
CA VAL A 533 -1.63 -14.36 -22.90
C VAL A 533 -1.76 -13.20 -23.87
N THR A 534 -2.93 -13.03 -24.51
CA THR A 534 -3.15 -11.96 -25.48
C THR A 534 -3.29 -10.61 -24.81
N LYS A 535 -2.39 -9.68 -25.14
CA LYS A 535 -2.52 -8.27 -24.85
C LYS A 535 -3.37 -7.62 -25.92
N VAL A 536 -4.57 -7.16 -25.58
CA VAL A 536 -5.54 -6.58 -26.55
C VAL A 536 -5.29 -5.10 -26.82
N ALA A 537 -4.27 -4.51 -26.23
CA ALA A 537 -3.91 -3.12 -26.42
C ALA A 537 -2.39 -2.95 -26.41
N PRO A 538 -1.83 -1.99 -27.16
CA PRO A 538 -0.42 -1.63 -27.01
C PRO A 538 -0.16 -1.11 -25.60
N TRP A 539 1.10 -1.22 -25.15
CA TRP A 539 1.54 -0.85 -23.80
C TRP A 539 1.19 0.58 -23.36
N TYR A 540 1.04 1.50 -24.30
CA TYR A 540 0.67 2.89 -24.07
C TYR A 540 -0.84 3.13 -23.94
N LEU A 541 -1.67 2.12 -24.21
CA LEU A 541 -3.08 2.19 -23.91
C LEU A 541 -3.33 1.72 -22.48
N PRO A 542 -4.17 2.44 -21.75
CA PRO A 542 -4.40 2.10 -20.36
C PRO A 542 -5.04 0.73 -20.19
N TRP A 543 -4.53 -0.03 -19.26
CA TRP A 543 -5.04 -1.34 -18.89
C TRP A 543 -6.53 -1.33 -18.51
N TRP A 544 -7.01 -0.27 -17.87
CA TRP A 544 -8.43 -0.11 -17.51
C TRP A 544 -9.39 -0.01 -18.71
N SER A 545 -8.87 0.10 -19.88
CA SER A 545 -9.66 0.09 -21.12
C SER A 545 -9.72 -1.27 -21.78
N THR A 546 -9.20 -2.32 -21.14
CA THR A 546 -9.13 -3.69 -21.69
C THR A 546 -10.09 -4.62 -20.95
N PHE A 547 -10.14 -5.89 -21.37
CA PHE A 547 -10.95 -6.91 -20.71
C PHE A 547 -10.42 -7.25 -19.30
N PHE A 548 -9.10 -7.29 -19.15
CA PHE A 548 -8.44 -7.43 -17.85
C PHE A 548 -7.69 -6.16 -17.49
N TYR A 549 -7.76 -5.80 -16.23
CA TYR A 549 -6.97 -4.74 -15.63
C TYR A 549 -5.62 -5.31 -15.19
N GLU A 550 -4.55 -4.74 -15.71
CA GLU A 550 -3.14 -5.00 -15.36
C GLU A 550 -2.63 -6.46 -15.42
N ALA A 551 -3.44 -7.42 -15.78
CA ALA A 551 -3.05 -8.82 -15.92
C ALA A 551 -3.72 -9.47 -17.14
N LEU A 552 -3.50 -10.76 -17.33
CA LEU A 552 -3.99 -11.51 -18.46
C LEU A 552 -4.92 -12.65 -18.01
N SER A 553 -5.58 -13.29 -18.97
CA SER A 553 -6.45 -14.43 -18.70
C SER A 553 -5.72 -15.55 -17.94
N ALA A 554 -4.46 -15.82 -18.29
CA ALA A 554 -3.66 -16.84 -17.59
C ALA A 554 -3.50 -16.57 -16.11
N GLU A 555 -3.31 -15.30 -15.71
CA GLU A 555 -3.17 -14.86 -14.32
C GLU A 555 -4.52 -14.86 -13.61
N TYR A 556 -5.55 -14.21 -14.20
CA TYR A 556 -6.89 -14.17 -13.60
C TYR A 556 -7.56 -15.54 -13.51
N SER A 557 -7.19 -16.50 -14.37
CA SER A 557 -7.64 -17.90 -14.25
C SER A 557 -7.08 -18.65 -13.03
N LEU A 558 -6.20 -18.01 -12.25
CA LEU A 558 -5.66 -18.50 -10.98
C LEU A 558 -6.02 -17.57 -9.80
N SER A 559 -6.70 -16.44 -10.05
CA SER A 559 -7.01 -15.43 -9.04
C SER A 559 -8.45 -15.56 -8.53
N ILE A 560 -8.77 -16.71 -7.92
CA ILE A 560 -10.08 -17.01 -7.31
C ILE A 560 -9.86 -17.35 -5.82
N PRO A 561 -9.53 -16.38 -4.96
CA PRO A 561 -9.06 -16.63 -3.60
C PRO A 561 -10.14 -17.20 -2.66
N HIS A 562 -11.40 -16.97 -2.96
CA HIS A 562 -12.54 -17.41 -2.16
C HIS A 562 -13.04 -18.82 -2.50
N ASP A 563 -12.77 -19.30 -3.73
CA ASP A 563 -13.26 -20.60 -4.22
C ASP A 563 -12.14 -21.41 -4.90
N VAL A 564 -10.99 -21.55 -4.22
CA VAL A 564 -9.89 -22.37 -4.76
C VAL A 564 -10.28 -23.83 -4.96
N PRO A 565 -11.08 -24.49 -4.08
CA PRO A 565 -11.60 -25.84 -4.36
C PRO A 565 -12.45 -25.90 -5.62
N GLY A 566 -13.35 -24.94 -5.86
CA GLY A 566 -14.12 -24.83 -7.10
C GLY A 566 -13.23 -24.64 -8.32
N LEU A 567 -12.18 -23.84 -8.20
CA LEU A 567 -11.18 -23.66 -9.26
C LEU A 567 -10.43 -24.96 -9.55
N ILE A 568 -10.02 -25.74 -8.54
CA ILE A 568 -9.39 -27.05 -8.70
C ILE A 568 -10.32 -28.01 -9.44
N ALA A 569 -11.59 -28.05 -9.05
CA ALA A 569 -12.60 -28.86 -9.71
C ALA A 569 -12.80 -28.43 -11.20
N ALA A 570 -12.89 -27.12 -11.45
CA ALA A 570 -13.01 -26.57 -12.79
C ALA A 570 -11.77 -26.85 -13.67
N CYS A 571 -10.59 -26.98 -13.08
CA CYS A 571 -9.37 -27.41 -13.76
C CYS A 571 -9.29 -28.92 -14.04
N GLY A 572 -10.26 -29.72 -13.59
CA GLY A 572 -10.26 -31.18 -13.76
C GLY A 572 -9.58 -31.97 -12.66
N GLY A 573 -9.41 -31.37 -11.47
CA GLY A 573 -8.85 -31.97 -10.27
C GLY A 573 -7.40 -31.59 -9.95
N GLU A 574 -6.92 -32.10 -8.82
CA GLU A 574 -5.66 -31.66 -8.21
C GLU A 574 -4.42 -31.89 -9.09
N GLU A 575 -4.33 -33.02 -9.79
CA GLU A 575 -3.17 -33.33 -10.64
C GLU A 575 -3.06 -32.36 -11.81
N THR A 576 -4.21 -32.11 -12.49
CA THR A 576 -4.30 -31.13 -13.59
C THR A 576 -4.03 -29.71 -13.09
N PHE A 577 -4.56 -29.36 -11.92
CA PHE A 577 -4.33 -28.07 -11.29
C PHE A 577 -2.85 -27.89 -10.94
N ARG A 578 -2.19 -28.91 -10.37
CA ARG A 578 -0.75 -28.89 -10.12
C ARG A 578 0.04 -28.67 -11.41
N LYS A 579 -0.27 -29.45 -12.45
CA LYS A 579 0.38 -29.27 -13.76
C LYS A 579 0.23 -27.83 -14.28
N ARG A 580 -0.98 -27.25 -14.15
CA ARG A 580 -1.23 -25.85 -14.53
C ARG A 580 -0.33 -24.88 -13.77
N LEU A 581 -0.24 -25.01 -12.45
CA LEU A 581 0.64 -24.16 -11.61
C LEU A 581 2.12 -24.32 -11.98
N ASP A 582 2.60 -25.57 -12.10
CA ASP A 582 3.98 -25.84 -12.47
C ASP A 582 4.32 -25.17 -13.82
N MET A 583 3.48 -25.38 -14.83
CA MET A 583 3.65 -24.77 -16.15
C MET A 583 3.57 -23.24 -16.13
N PHE A 584 2.70 -22.66 -15.30
CA PHE A 584 2.58 -21.20 -15.17
C PHE A 584 3.90 -20.57 -14.71
N PHE A 585 4.57 -21.18 -13.74
CA PHE A 585 5.89 -20.73 -13.27
C PHE A 585 7.02 -21.06 -14.26
N GLU A 586 7.08 -22.28 -14.78
CA GLU A 586 8.13 -22.73 -15.70
C GLU A 586 8.16 -21.93 -16.99
N ARG A 587 7.00 -21.49 -17.48
CA ARG A 587 6.87 -20.65 -18.67
C ARG A 587 6.97 -19.16 -18.39
N LYS A 588 7.39 -18.77 -17.16
CA LYS A 588 7.61 -17.39 -16.73
C LYS A 588 6.39 -16.49 -16.96
N ARG A 589 5.19 -17.01 -16.67
CA ARG A 589 3.94 -16.25 -16.74
C ARG A 589 3.59 -15.57 -15.43
N TYR A 590 4.21 -16.03 -14.35
CA TYR A 590 4.07 -15.41 -13.04
C TYR A 590 4.75 -14.03 -13.02
N ASN A 591 4.02 -13.03 -12.59
CA ASN A 591 4.52 -11.68 -12.37
C ASN A 591 4.31 -11.30 -10.90
N VAL A 592 5.38 -11.31 -10.10
CA VAL A 592 5.32 -10.86 -8.70
C VAL A 592 5.18 -9.34 -8.60
N GLY A 593 5.55 -8.62 -9.65
CA GLY A 593 5.43 -7.16 -9.72
C GLY A 593 4.02 -6.67 -10.02
N ASN A 594 2.99 -7.54 -9.87
CA ASN A 594 1.59 -7.19 -10.05
C ASN A 594 0.67 -8.05 -9.17
N GLU A 595 -0.21 -7.43 -8.44
CA GLU A 595 -0.93 -7.95 -7.29
C GLU A 595 -1.94 -9.09 -7.56
N PRO A 596 -2.61 -9.20 -8.73
CA PRO A 596 -3.48 -10.35 -9.00
C PRO A 596 -2.82 -11.71 -8.80
N SER A 597 -1.49 -11.76 -8.95
CA SER A 597 -0.70 -12.99 -8.81
C SER A 597 -0.19 -13.26 -7.38
N PHE A 598 -0.44 -12.40 -6.40
CA PHE A 598 0.11 -12.51 -5.05
C PHE A 598 -0.19 -13.83 -4.34
N LEU A 599 -1.41 -14.34 -4.47
CA LEU A 599 -1.80 -15.63 -3.87
C LEU A 599 -1.27 -16.84 -4.66
N THR A 600 -0.95 -16.68 -5.94
CA THR A 600 -0.65 -17.81 -6.84
C THR A 600 0.42 -18.78 -6.32
N PRO A 601 1.54 -18.33 -5.72
CA PRO A 601 2.53 -19.25 -5.15
C PRO A 601 2.00 -20.10 -3.99
N CYS A 602 0.94 -19.64 -3.33
CA CYS A 602 0.33 -20.31 -2.19
C CYS A 602 -0.77 -21.31 -2.59
N LEU A 603 -1.21 -21.32 -3.85
CA LEU A 603 -2.29 -22.21 -4.31
C LEU A 603 -1.96 -23.70 -4.18
N TYR A 604 -0.69 -24.06 -4.08
CA TYR A 604 -0.27 -25.42 -3.79
C TYR A 604 -0.76 -25.97 -2.43
N HIS A 605 -1.13 -25.09 -1.48
CA HIS A 605 -1.68 -25.52 -0.17
C HIS A 605 -2.96 -26.34 -0.34
N TRP A 606 -3.84 -25.96 -1.26
CA TRP A 606 -5.13 -26.63 -1.47
C TRP A 606 -5.03 -28.03 -2.10
N ILE A 607 -3.86 -28.35 -2.64
CA ILE A 607 -3.54 -29.71 -3.11
C ILE A 607 -2.54 -30.42 -2.20
N GLY A 608 -2.45 -29.99 -0.92
CA GLY A 608 -1.60 -30.59 0.11
C GLY A 608 -0.10 -30.49 -0.17
N ARG A 609 0.36 -29.43 -0.85
CA ARG A 609 1.77 -29.26 -1.26
C ARG A 609 2.38 -27.93 -0.81
N PRO A 610 2.31 -27.58 0.51
CA PRO A 610 2.96 -26.36 1.04
C PRO A 610 4.49 -26.36 0.87
N ASP A 611 5.10 -27.52 0.64
CA ASP A 611 6.50 -27.65 0.26
C ASP A 611 6.80 -26.95 -1.08
N LEU A 612 5.92 -27.07 -2.07
CA LEU A 612 6.06 -26.39 -3.35
C LEU A 612 5.85 -24.87 -3.21
N THR A 613 4.93 -24.45 -2.36
CA THR A 613 4.81 -23.02 -1.98
C THR A 613 6.13 -22.50 -1.43
N SER A 614 6.75 -23.20 -0.47
CA SER A 614 8.02 -22.81 0.13
C SER A 614 9.13 -22.65 -0.92
N ASP A 615 9.24 -23.61 -1.84
CA ASP A 615 10.23 -23.57 -2.92
C ASP A 615 10.00 -22.39 -3.86
N ARG A 616 8.73 -22.15 -4.28
CA ARG A 616 8.37 -21.04 -5.19
C ARG A 616 8.59 -19.69 -4.56
N VAL A 617 8.11 -19.47 -3.34
CA VAL A 617 8.28 -18.21 -2.62
C VAL A 617 9.77 -17.87 -2.45
N ARG A 618 10.58 -18.86 -2.03
CA ARG A 618 12.03 -18.66 -1.90
C ARG A 618 12.68 -18.28 -3.23
N GLN A 619 12.32 -18.94 -4.33
CA GLN A 619 12.81 -18.61 -5.66
C GLN A 619 12.39 -17.19 -6.07
N ILE A 620 11.10 -16.84 -5.91
CA ILE A 620 10.57 -15.52 -6.28
C ILE A 620 11.32 -14.42 -5.54
N ILE A 621 11.49 -14.54 -4.22
CA ILE A 621 12.20 -13.53 -3.42
C ILE A 621 13.67 -13.45 -3.83
N SER A 622 14.35 -14.59 -4.03
CA SER A 622 15.74 -14.63 -4.46
C SER A 622 15.98 -13.95 -5.81
N ASP A 623 15.04 -14.12 -6.75
CA ASP A 623 15.18 -13.65 -8.11
C ASP A 623 14.75 -12.19 -8.32
N ASN A 624 13.89 -11.66 -7.42
CA ASN A 624 13.22 -10.37 -7.68
C ASN A 624 13.38 -9.32 -6.58
N TYR A 625 13.77 -9.69 -5.34
CA TYR A 625 13.88 -8.73 -4.25
C TYR A 625 15.32 -8.58 -3.77
N THR A 626 15.74 -7.34 -3.58
CA THR A 626 17.08 -7.04 -3.04
C THR A 626 17.00 -5.92 -2.00
N ASP A 627 18.12 -5.68 -1.29
CA ASP A 627 18.28 -4.55 -0.38
C ASP A 627 18.91 -3.32 -1.08
N GLN A 628 18.77 -3.24 -2.42
CA GLN A 628 19.28 -2.13 -3.23
C GLN A 628 18.16 -1.14 -3.58
N PRO A 629 18.48 0.07 -4.04
CA PRO A 629 17.47 1.07 -4.42
C PRO A 629 16.47 0.60 -5.49
N ASP A 630 16.86 -0.30 -6.38
CA ASP A 630 16.01 -0.94 -7.39
C ASP A 630 15.39 -2.29 -6.92
N GLY A 631 15.38 -2.54 -5.61
CA GLY A 631 15.13 -3.84 -4.99
C GLY A 631 13.69 -4.32 -4.96
N LEU A 632 12.75 -3.66 -5.62
CA LEU A 632 11.35 -4.09 -5.74
C LEU A 632 11.00 -4.47 -7.18
N PRO A 633 10.23 -5.57 -7.40
CA PRO A 633 9.93 -6.09 -8.73
C PRO A 633 8.83 -5.34 -9.49
N GLY A 634 8.05 -4.52 -8.83
CA GLY A 634 6.94 -3.72 -9.35
C GLY A 634 6.76 -2.44 -8.56
N ASN A 635 5.74 -1.66 -8.90
CA ASN A 635 5.32 -0.57 -8.04
C ASN A 635 5.03 -1.12 -6.65
N ASP A 636 5.43 -0.43 -5.60
CA ASP A 636 5.18 -0.90 -4.22
C ASP A 636 3.70 -0.85 -3.83
N ASP A 637 2.92 -0.07 -4.58
CA ASP A 637 1.48 0.17 -4.45
C ASP A 637 1.03 0.33 -2.99
N SER A 638 1.55 1.41 -2.40
CA SER A 638 1.26 1.77 -0.99
C SER A 638 1.63 0.67 0.01
N GLY A 639 2.74 -0.03 -0.26
CA GLY A 639 3.26 -1.08 0.61
C GLY A 639 2.74 -2.49 0.32
N ALA A 640 1.97 -2.71 -0.76
CA ALA A 640 1.45 -4.05 -1.10
C ALA A 640 2.58 -5.02 -1.45
N MET A 641 3.52 -4.60 -2.30
CA MET A 641 4.71 -5.38 -2.66
C MET A 641 5.59 -5.68 -1.45
N SER A 642 5.78 -4.67 -0.61
CA SER A 642 6.58 -4.75 0.62
C SER A 642 5.93 -5.65 1.68
N SER A 643 4.63 -5.55 1.90
CA SER A 643 3.92 -6.41 2.87
C SER A 643 3.85 -7.87 2.41
N TRP A 644 3.74 -8.13 1.09
CA TRP A 644 3.88 -9.46 0.53
C TRP A 644 5.25 -10.07 0.89
N LEU A 645 6.33 -9.30 0.67
CA LEU A 645 7.68 -9.71 1.05
C LEU A 645 7.79 -10.01 2.55
N ALA A 646 7.31 -9.09 3.40
CA ALA A 646 7.40 -9.23 4.85
C ALA A 646 6.70 -10.51 5.35
N PHE A 647 5.47 -10.77 4.89
CA PHE A 647 4.76 -12.00 5.23
C PHE A 647 5.52 -13.26 4.82
N HIS A 648 5.98 -13.31 3.60
CA HIS A 648 6.67 -14.49 3.08
C HIS A 648 8.05 -14.70 3.73
N MET A 649 8.74 -13.64 4.14
CA MET A 649 9.97 -13.77 4.94
C MET A 649 9.71 -14.43 6.30
N LEU A 650 8.53 -14.21 6.88
CA LEU A 650 8.09 -14.83 8.14
C LEU A 650 7.54 -16.27 7.97
N GLY A 651 7.28 -16.72 6.75
CA GLY A 651 6.63 -17.98 6.46
C GLY A 651 5.12 -17.99 6.67
N LEU A 652 4.48 -16.83 6.57
CA LEU A 652 3.05 -16.59 6.69
C LEU A 652 2.52 -15.98 5.39
N TYR A 653 1.26 -16.25 5.04
CA TYR A 653 0.55 -15.46 4.03
C TYR A 653 -0.95 -15.41 4.33
N PRO A 654 -1.57 -14.22 4.39
CA PRO A 654 -3.00 -14.09 4.59
C PRO A 654 -3.75 -14.47 3.30
N ASN A 655 -4.94 -15.06 3.45
CA ASN A 655 -5.94 -15.02 2.39
C ASN A 655 -6.98 -13.98 2.81
N ALA A 656 -6.82 -12.74 2.35
CA ALA A 656 -7.60 -11.61 2.84
C ALA A 656 -9.11 -11.87 2.76
N GLY A 657 -9.90 -11.31 3.69
CA GLY A 657 -11.33 -11.60 3.82
C GLY A 657 -11.63 -12.97 4.44
N GLN A 658 -10.60 -13.72 4.85
CA GLN A 658 -10.73 -15.00 5.56
C GLN A 658 -9.91 -15.00 6.86
N SER A 659 -10.29 -15.87 7.79
CA SER A 659 -9.79 -15.82 9.17
C SER A 659 -8.41 -16.45 9.40
N TYR A 660 -7.76 -17.01 8.37
CA TYR A 660 -6.56 -17.83 8.51
C TYR A 660 -5.35 -17.30 7.74
N TYR A 661 -4.19 -17.83 8.08
CA TYR A 661 -2.93 -17.64 7.37
C TYR A 661 -2.40 -18.98 6.87
N LEU A 662 -1.86 -18.98 5.65
CA LEU A 662 -1.14 -20.09 5.04
C LEU A 662 0.30 -20.10 5.55
N LEU A 663 0.83 -21.27 5.84
CA LEU A 663 2.14 -21.46 6.46
C LEU A 663 3.10 -22.20 5.54
N HIS A 664 4.32 -21.68 5.40
CA HIS A 664 5.40 -22.30 4.62
C HIS A 664 6.77 -22.04 5.27
N ALA A 665 7.84 -22.59 4.75
CA ALA A 665 9.17 -22.38 5.34
C ALA A 665 9.59 -20.92 5.29
N PRO A 666 9.85 -20.26 6.44
CA PRO A 666 10.30 -18.87 6.48
C PRO A 666 11.71 -18.72 5.89
N LEU A 667 12.02 -17.50 5.43
CA LEU A 667 13.38 -17.11 5.07
C LEU A 667 14.17 -16.72 6.33
N ILE A 668 13.47 -16.09 7.29
CA ILE A 668 14.04 -15.66 8.57
C ILE A 668 14.04 -16.86 9.53
N PRO A 669 15.21 -17.28 10.06
CA PRO A 669 15.30 -18.49 10.87
C PRO A 669 14.63 -18.41 12.25
N GLU A 670 14.52 -17.21 12.82
CA GLU A 670 13.81 -16.97 14.08
C GLU A 670 13.27 -15.54 14.12
N TRP A 671 12.02 -15.40 14.54
CA TRP A 671 11.40 -14.11 14.73
C TRP A 671 10.43 -14.14 15.92
N THR A 672 10.17 -12.98 16.50
CA THR A 672 9.11 -12.78 17.48
C THR A 672 8.26 -11.58 17.07
N LEU A 673 6.96 -11.65 17.31
CA LEU A 673 5.99 -10.56 17.15
C LEU A 673 5.31 -10.31 18.49
N LYS A 674 5.37 -9.08 18.97
CA LYS A 674 4.56 -8.63 20.09
C LYS A 674 3.20 -8.22 19.55
N LEU A 675 2.18 -8.99 19.87
CA LEU A 675 0.81 -8.78 19.45
C LEU A 675 0.15 -7.61 20.20
N CYS A 676 -0.90 -7.01 19.63
CA CYS A 676 -1.60 -5.87 20.22
C CYS A 676 -2.26 -6.18 21.57
N ASN A 677 -2.64 -7.43 21.83
CA ASN A 677 -3.16 -7.92 23.12
C ASN A 677 -2.07 -8.21 24.17
N GLY A 678 -0.82 -7.89 23.88
CA GLY A 678 0.33 -8.11 24.77
C GLY A 678 0.95 -9.50 24.72
N ASN A 679 0.34 -10.47 24.03
CA ASN A 679 0.90 -11.79 23.81
C ASN A 679 2.10 -11.74 22.86
N THR A 680 2.90 -12.81 22.84
CA THR A 680 4.05 -12.91 21.94
C THR A 680 3.90 -14.16 21.08
N LEU A 681 3.97 -13.96 19.77
CA LEU A 681 4.09 -15.01 18.79
C LEU A 681 5.55 -15.17 18.39
N LYS A 682 6.04 -16.41 18.34
CA LYS A 682 7.42 -16.74 17.93
C LYS A 682 7.39 -17.70 16.75
N GLY A 683 8.17 -17.40 15.72
CA GLY A 683 8.45 -18.32 14.61
C GLY A 683 9.89 -18.84 14.70
N VAL A 684 10.07 -20.14 14.52
CA VAL A 684 11.41 -20.79 14.57
C VAL A 684 11.53 -21.81 13.45
N LEU A 685 12.61 -21.70 12.68
CA LEU A 685 12.99 -22.70 11.69
C LEU A 685 13.80 -23.81 12.38
N LYS A 686 13.37 -25.07 12.25
CA LYS A 686 14.01 -26.25 12.84
C LYS A 686 14.48 -27.20 11.73
N GLY A 687 15.70 -27.68 11.85
CA GLY A 687 16.31 -28.58 10.86
C GLY A 687 17.41 -27.94 10.04
N LYS A 688 17.83 -28.60 8.98
CA LYS A 688 18.86 -28.12 8.04
C LYS A 688 18.35 -28.26 6.61
N GLY A 689 18.48 -27.22 5.82
CA GLY A 689 18.01 -27.17 4.42
C GLY A 689 16.84 -26.24 4.24
N THR A 690 16.17 -26.36 3.11
CA THR A 690 15.09 -25.45 2.69
C THR A 690 13.78 -26.17 2.37
N HIS A 691 13.81 -27.52 2.29
CA HIS A 691 12.62 -28.29 1.97
C HIS A 691 11.69 -28.36 3.18
N PHE A 692 10.47 -27.79 3.03
CA PHE A 692 9.46 -27.77 4.08
C PHE A 692 8.88 -29.17 4.34
N GLU A 693 8.85 -29.59 5.60
CA GLU A 693 8.32 -30.88 6.00
C GLU A 693 6.99 -30.78 6.76
N LYS A 694 6.93 -29.87 7.73
CA LYS A 694 5.74 -29.65 8.54
C LYS A 694 5.87 -28.36 9.37
N VAL A 695 4.77 -27.95 9.97
CA VAL A 695 4.72 -26.89 10.95
C VAL A 695 3.93 -27.32 12.18
N THR A 696 4.36 -26.86 13.35
CA THR A 696 3.64 -27.08 14.61
C THR A 696 3.32 -25.75 15.27
N PHE A 697 2.19 -25.67 15.95
CA PHE A 697 1.86 -24.56 16.83
C PHE A 697 1.78 -25.06 18.26
N ASN A 698 2.58 -24.49 19.17
CA ASN A 698 2.70 -24.94 20.57
C ASN A 698 2.92 -26.45 20.70
N GLY A 699 3.71 -27.03 19.78
CA GLY A 699 4.03 -28.46 19.74
C GLY A 699 2.98 -29.34 19.05
N GLN A 700 1.82 -28.85 18.73
CA GLN A 700 0.80 -29.56 17.94
C GLN A 700 1.00 -29.35 16.45
N GLU A 701 0.96 -30.42 15.68
CA GLU A 701 1.13 -30.35 14.22
C GLU A 701 -0.10 -29.75 13.55
N LEU A 702 0.14 -28.73 12.72
CA LEU A 702 -0.87 -28.13 11.84
C LEU A 702 -0.82 -28.89 10.51
N LYS A 703 -1.71 -29.87 10.37
CA LYS A 703 -1.67 -30.86 9.29
C LYS A 703 -1.86 -30.24 7.90
N ASP A 704 -2.63 -29.18 7.78
CA ASP A 704 -2.93 -28.46 6.55
C ASP A 704 -2.02 -27.23 6.32
N ALA A 705 -0.97 -27.07 7.16
CA ALA A 705 -0.06 -25.92 7.12
C ALA A 705 -0.81 -24.56 7.13
N ARG A 706 -1.79 -24.43 8.03
CA ARG A 706 -2.64 -23.25 8.19
C ARG A 706 -2.85 -22.95 9.67
N ILE A 707 -3.05 -21.66 10.02
CA ILE A 707 -3.41 -21.22 11.36
C ILE A 707 -4.52 -20.17 11.32
N GLU A 708 -5.51 -20.32 12.17
CA GLU A 708 -6.56 -19.32 12.34
C GLU A 708 -6.01 -18.06 13.04
N HIS A 709 -6.51 -16.88 12.67
CA HIS A 709 -6.11 -15.63 13.31
C HIS A 709 -6.37 -15.64 14.83
N ALA A 710 -7.50 -16.19 15.25
CA ALA A 710 -7.84 -16.28 16.66
C ALA A 710 -6.84 -17.13 17.47
N ASP A 711 -6.32 -18.23 16.89
CA ASP A 711 -5.30 -19.07 17.52
C ASP A 711 -3.94 -18.34 17.54
N LEU A 712 -3.57 -17.70 16.43
CA LEU A 712 -2.34 -16.92 16.33
C LEU A 712 -2.29 -15.81 17.39
N MET A 713 -3.42 -15.14 17.64
CA MET A 713 -3.53 -14.07 18.64
C MET A 713 -3.40 -14.56 20.09
N GLN A 714 -3.49 -15.86 20.35
CA GLN A 714 -3.20 -16.42 21.68
C GLN A 714 -1.69 -16.35 22.01
N GLY A 715 -0.84 -16.19 20.97
CA GLY A 715 0.60 -16.26 21.12
C GLY A 715 1.11 -17.70 21.27
N GLY A 716 2.42 -17.84 21.27
CA GLY A 716 3.09 -19.13 21.35
C GLY A 716 4.17 -19.33 20.30
N GLU A 717 4.53 -20.59 19.99
CA GLU A 717 5.59 -20.92 19.06
C GLU A 717 5.06 -21.63 17.80
N LEU A 718 5.28 -21.02 16.64
CA LEU A 718 5.23 -21.67 15.34
C LEU A 718 6.63 -22.28 15.05
N ALA A 719 6.72 -23.60 14.99
CA ALA A 719 7.97 -24.27 14.63
C ALA A 719 7.84 -24.88 13.23
N PHE A 720 8.64 -24.37 12.31
CA PHE A 720 8.71 -24.80 10.91
C PHE A 720 9.85 -25.81 10.75
N TYR A 721 9.55 -27.01 10.30
CA TYR A 721 10.55 -28.08 10.14
C TYR A 721 10.97 -28.18 8.68
N VAL A 722 12.30 -28.22 8.47
CA VAL A 722 12.88 -28.31 7.13
C VAL A 722 14.00 -29.39 7.09
N SER A 723 14.21 -29.96 5.90
CA SER A 723 15.29 -30.91 5.62
C SER A 723 16.12 -30.50 4.41
N ALA A 724 17.28 -31.18 4.25
CA ALA A 724 18.24 -30.92 3.17
C ALA A 724 17.80 -31.47 1.81
N ALA A 725 16.93 -32.47 1.79
CA ALA A 725 16.47 -33.11 0.57
C ALA A 725 15.02 -33.57 0.74
N ARG A 726 14.27 -33.48 -0.37
CA ARG A 726 12.94 -34.05 -0.49
C ARG A 726 13.03 -35.54 -0.19
N LYS A 727 12.51 -35.97 0.95
CA LYS A 727 12.28 -37.41 1.19
C LYS A 727 11.12 -37.79 0.27
N ALA A 728 11.46 -38.33 -0.89
CA ALA A 728 10.45 -38.84 -1.82
C ALA A 728 9.79 -40.09 -1.16
N LYS A 729 8.73 -39.84 -0.41
CA LYS A 729 7.71 -40.86 -0.16
C LYS A 729 6.64 -40.61 -1.21
N ALA A 730 6.63 -41.46 -2.21
CA ALA A 730 5.53 -41.51 -3.16
C ALA A 730 4.23 -41.72 -2.37
N GLY A 731 3.30 -40.72 -2.46
CA GLY A 731 1.94 -40.85 -1.96
C GLY A 731 1.59 -40.19 -0.62
N GLU A 732 2.54 -39.60 0.13
CA GLU A 732 2.19 -38.78 1.30
C GLU A 732 2.06 -37.31 0.92
N ALA A 733 0.85 -36.90 0.53
CA ALA A 733 0.46 -35.48 0.53
C ALA A 733 0.16 -35.05 1.96
N PHE A 734 0.36 -33.75 2.29
CA PHE A 734 -0.22 -33.17 3.49
C PHE A 734 -1.73 -33.42 3.49
N PRO A 735 -2.38 -33.56 4.64
CA PRO A 735 -3.83 -33.68 4.71
C PRO A 735 -4.47 -32.51 3.97
N ARG A 736 -5.50 -32.83 3.22
CA ARG A 736 -6.24 -31.86 2.42
C ARG A 736 -7.05 -30.94 3.30
N TRP A 737 -7.05 -29.67 2.95
CA TRP A 737 -7.98 -28.73 3.52
C TRP A 737 -9.25 -28.71 2.67
N GLU A 738 -10.34 -29.15 3.28
CA GLU A 738 -11.69 -28.95 2.74
C GLU A 738 -12.20 -27.60 3.23
N GLN A 739 -12.17 -26.58 2.37
CA GLN A 739 -13.03 -25.43 2.56
C GLN A 739 -14.44 -25.93 2.27
N SER A 740 -15.19 -26.25 3.31
CA SER A 740 -16.62 -26.47 3.14
C SER A 740 -17.27 -25.10 2.88
N ILE A 741 -17.29 -24.65 1.60
CA ILE A 741 -18.37 -23.76 1.18
C ILE A 741 -19.62 -24.62 1.40
N PRO A 742 -20.58 -24.22 2.25
CA PRO A 742 -21.82 -24.96 2.38
C PRO A 742 -22.46 -24.99 0.99
N THR A 743 -22.37 -26.12 0.31
CA THR A 743 -23.19 -26.35 -0.86
C THR A 743 -24.61 -26.26 -0.39
N LEU A 744 -25.32 -25.21 -0.78
CA LEU A 744 -26.78 -25.19 -0.70
C LEU A 744 -27.23 -26.45 -1.42
N GLY A 745 -27.73 -27.44 -0.63
CA GLY A 745 -28.28 -28.64 -1.20
C GLY A 745 -29.42 -28.22 -2.13
N ILE A 746 -29.14 -28.16 -3.41
CA ILE A 746 -30.18 -28.11 -4.44
C ILE A 746 -30.74 -29.51 -4.43
N ASN A 747 -31.87 -29.70 -3.73
CA ASN A 747 -32.74 -30.84 -3.97
C ASN A 747 -33.15 -30.73 -5.44
N GLU A 748 -32.56 -31.55 -6.26
CA GLU A 748 -33.12 -31.90 -7.55
C GLU A 748 -34.44 -32.63 -7.27
N GLU A 749 -35.54 -31.95 -7.36
CA GLU A 749 -36.82 -32.59 -7.60
C GLU A 749 -37.16 -32.48 -9.09
N PRO A 750 -37.81 -33.55 -9.67
CA PRO A 750 -37.76 -33.93 -11.07
C PRO A 750 -38.48 -33.02 -12.06
#